data_b89372482034e0f5c2eddf3b1e179b9a
#
_entry.id   b89372482034e0f5c2eddf3b1e179b9a
#
_cell.length_a   1.000
_cell.length_b   1.000
_cell.length_c   1.000
_cell.angle_alpha   90.00
_cell.angle_beta   90.00
_cell.angle_gamma   90.00
#
_symmetry.space_group_name_H-M   'P 1'
#
loop_
_entity.id
_entity.type
_entity.pdbx_description
1 polymer ?
#
loop_
_entity_poly.entity_id
_entity_poly.type
_entity_poly.pdbx_seq_one_letter_code
_entity_poly.pdbx_strand_id
1 'polypeptide(L)'
;VAGRDITEGRSSRAIAVDLGIVSSSATWQNTAEAYDIAVGGLPFFYAISDARPYRRQTAPFRKDQFDNGSEPGEQSLTGWWIRSQSSFHGGAGIKFYDPSAGETVAHRFTDSKGVDVWTKGQVTMLKNTSTAHYTTGDIESNKRPFQQLRSIQWGGTNGVLLHDEYDVDKIAVDGTETHFIDNAAGTDYPVFAICDDGVNAYWVTRILDSGVDKTAVYKKPLTGDSSTSATLLFKSNSLVVSKGTMEYVKDRIVMAINNKIFEFPTTASSLPTALYTHSDSDIVFSSISSSGSSIYVAAYSGIQSFIFKFTLSTSGTMPTLTSAVVSADMPVGEIIHKIYYYLGYMMIGTNKGIRAAVVSDTDGSINYGPLIVETTQPCYDFAARDKFVWCATGVAGNPGVIRIDLGNEIETLRFAYANDLYVDDITGYRTTSCAFAGDLNRLVFCTTANNAGTITNKALTSNVATLTTSAVHGLAVGDEVWVEGVDATFNGKYTIATVPTTTTFTYAKTASNVASTAVSSSLALVNKVGSINIESESTLRPTGYLTTGFIRYGTLEPKNFKRLLGRGDFSYGSLALDIIDRNNTEYEIITYSPTVPAVEVTTSQPETAQEYVAYKFIFGRDATTTSLGPTFKGYQAKATIATPRQQIMQFPLYCFDVETDRYNVQVGYEGRAFARIQALENIEKSGDVVTLQDFTTGESRQIVIEQVSFTRGTPPDRGFSGFGGILEVTIRTV
;
A
#
# COMPACT_ATOMS: atom_id res chain seq x y z
N VAL A 1 11.57 -61.37 28.36
CA VAL A 1 11.35 -61.44 27.95
C VAL A 1 11.21 -61.42 27.40
N ALA A 2 11.35 -61.36 27.54
CA ALA A 2 11.09 -61.10 27.03
C ALA A 2 10.99 -61.37 25.97
N GLY A 3 11.12 -61.35 25.65
CA GLY A 3 10.97 -61.52 24.65
C GLY A 3 10.98 -62.58 24.20
N ARG A 4 10.89 -63.19 24.82
CA ARG A 4 10.84 -64.03 24.42
C ARG A 4 9.86 -64.47 24.51
N ASP A 5 9.45 -64.34 24.78
CA ASP A 5 8.59 -64.72 24.60
C ASP A 5 7.82 -64.22 24.33
N ILE A 6 8.27 -64.06 24.26
CA ILE A 6 7.65 -63.73 23.79
C ILE A 6 6.90 -64.36 23.26
N THR A 7 6.99 -65.28 23.55
CA THR A 7 6.40 -65.70 23.18
C THR A 7 5.98 -65.87 23.44
N GLU A 8 6.34 -66.12 23.94
CA GLU A 8 6.05 -65.48 24.25
C GLU A 8 6.93 -64.55 24.36
N GLY A 9 7.71 -64.55 24.60
CA GLY A 9 8.69 -63.58 24.67
C GLY A 9 9.31 -63.07 23.45
N ARG A 10 9.36 -63.86 22.52
CA ARG A 10 10.03 -63.53 21.29
C ARG A 10 9.31 -62.55 20.41
N SER A 11 8.00 -62.67 20.32
CA SER A 11 7.23 -61.65 19.60
C SER A 11 7.28 -60.29 20.31
N SER A 12 7.25 -60.34 21.63
CA SER A 12 7.43 -59.11 22.40
C SER A 12 8.81 -58.49 22.23
N ARG A 13 9.78 -59.26 21.89
CA ARG A 13 11.11 -58.80 21.58
C ARG A 13 11.14 -58.00 20.26
N ALA A 14 10.54 -58.51 19.24
CA ALA A 14 10.40 -57.79 17.98
C ALA A 14 9.59 -56.52 18.16
N ILE A 15 8.49 -56.58 18.90
CA ILE A 15 7.65 -55.42 19.20
C ILE A 15 8.39 -54.34 19.98
N ALA A 16 9.24 -54.75 20.92
CA ALA A 16 10.02 -53.78 21.68
C ALA A 16 11.00 -53.00 20.81
N VAL A 17 11.48 -53.60 19.73
CA VAL A 17 12.26 -52.87 18.72
C VAL A 17 11.42 -51.81 18.05
N ASP A 18 10.17 -52.11 17.76
CA ASP A 18 9.27 -51.20 17.13
C ASP A 18 8.98 -49.95 17.89
N LEU A 19 8.65 -50.12 19.12
CA LEU A 19 8.16 -49.05 19.95
C LEU A 19 9.23 -48.01 20.32
N GLY A 20 10.45 -48.20 19.88
CA GLY A 20 11.54 -47.33 20.23
C GLY A 20 11.84 -47.27 21.72
N ILE A 21 11.08 -48.01 22.52
CA ILE A 21 11.32 -48.17 23.96
C ILE A 21 12.72 -48.72 24.17
N VAL A 22 13.12 -49.51 23.23
CA VAL A 22 14.46 -50.08 23.12
C VAL A 22 15.58 -49.03 23.16
N SER A 23 15.26 -47.85 22.68
CA SER A 23 16.24 -46.73 22.70
C SER A 23 16.66 -46.32 24.11
N SER A 24 15.87 -46.62 25.11
CA SER A 24 16.21 -46.36 26.51
C SER A 24 16.95 -47.54 27.21
N SER A 25 17.08 -48.68 26.52
CA SER A 25 17.71 -49.88 27.00
C SER A 25 18.77 -50.39 26.02
N ALA A 26 19.99 -50.57 26.42
CA ALA A 26 21.06 -51.09 25.58
C ALA A 26 20.72 -52.50 25.02
N THR A 27 20.04 -53.32 25.82
CA THR A 27 19.61 -54.68 25.40
C THR A 27 18.67 -54.65 24.21
N TRP A 28 17.72 -53.69 24.20
CA TRP A 28 16.75 -53.55 23.09
C TRP A 28 17.40 -52.95 21.85
N GLN A 29 18.27 -51.97 21.98
CA GLN A 29 19.02 -51.42 20.86
C GLN A 29 19.85 -52.50 20.16
N ASN A 30 20.58 -53.32 20.93
CA ASN A 30 21.31 -54.43 20.35
C ASN A 30 20.43 -55.43 19.63
N THR A 31 19.22 -55.62 20.11
CA THR A 31 18.23 -56.51 19.44
C THR A 31 17.75 -55.92 18.13
N ALA A 32 17.54 -54.60 18.06
CA ALA A 32 17.19 -53.89 16.84
C ALA A 32 18.27 -53.99 15.78
N GLU A 33 19.53 -53.77 16.17
CA GLU A 33 20.69 -53.88 15.29
C GLU A 33 21.03 -55.31 14.86
N ALA A 34 20.39 -56.31 15.44
CA ALA A 34 20.56 -57.70 15.05
C ALA A 34 19.97 -58.03 13.68
N TYR A 35 19.22 -57.12 13.08
CA TYR A 35 18.58 -57.24 11.76
C TYR A 35 19.12 -56.23 10.77
N ASP A 36 18.75 -56.34 9.50
CA ASP A 36 19.16 -55.42 8.46
C ASP A 36 18.29 -54.16 8.44
N ILE A 37 17.00 -54.32 8.67
CA ILE A 37 16.00 -53.27 8.50
C ILE A 37 14.82 -53.49 9.44
N ALA A 38 14.19 -52.42 9.87
CA ALA A 38 12.88 -52.43 10.50
C ALA A 38 11.89 -51.56 9.73
N VAL A 39 10.72 -52.12 9.42
CA VAL A 39 9.62 -51.47 8.71
C VAL A 39 8.43 -51.40 9.64
N GLY A 40 8.00 -50.16 9.99
CA GLY A 40 6.95 -50.01 11.00
C GLY A 40 7.27 -50.71 12.31
N GLY A 41 8.58 -50.74 12.65
CA GLY A 41 9.11 -51.40 13.83
C GLY A 41 9.31 -52.90 13.71
N LEU A 42 8.82 -53.57 12.69
CA LEU A 42 9.02 -54.99 12.47
C LEU A 42 10.39 -55.27 11.84
N PRO A 43 11.30 -56.03 12.49
CA PRO A 43 12.64 -56.25 11.99
C PRO A 43 12.69 -57.40 10.97
N PHE A 44 13.55 -57.22 9.94
CA PHE A 44 13.73 -58.17 8.82
C PHE A 44 15.19 -58.24 8.37
N PHE A 45 15.53 -59.32 7.66
CA PHE A 45 16.75 -59.43 6.87
C PHE A 45 16.45 -59.20 5.40
N TYR A 46 17.38 -58.54 4.69
CA TYR A 46 17.28 -58.41 3.25
C TYR A 46 17.46 -59.75 2.55
N ALA A 47 16.59 -60.02 1.58
CA ALA A 47 16.67 -61.20 0.72
C ALA A 47 17.25 -60.82 -0.66
N ILE A 48 18.37 -60.10 -0.66
CA ILE A 48 19.00 -59.60 -1.88
C ILE A 48 19.76 -60.74 -2.58
N SER A 49 19.50 -60.90 -3.85
CA SER A 49 20.22 -61.77 -4.76
C SER A 49 20.18 -61.22 -6.18
N ASP A 50 20.94 -61.81 -7.09
CA ASP A 50 20.93 -61.40 -8.52
C ASP A 50 19.54 -61.45 -9.15
N ALA A 51 18.68 -62.33 -8.67
CA ALA A 51 17.29 -62.45 -9.15
C ALA A 51 16.33 -61.44 -8.50
N ARG A 52 16.67 -60.88 -7.36
CA ARG A 52 15.82 -59.97 -6.58
C ARG A 52 16.63 -58.78 -6.06
N PRO A 53 17.04 -57.86 -6.95
CA PRO A 53 17.82 -56.73 -6.55
C PRO A 53 17.01 -55.70 -5.74
N TYR A 54 17.68 -55.09 -4.79
CA TYR A 54 17.17 -53.89 -4.13
C TYR A 54 17.10 -52.73 -5.16
N ARG A 55 15.95 -52.01 -5.17
CA ARG A 55 15.74 -50.91 -6.08
C ARG A 55 15.38 -49.65 -5.29
N ARG A 56 16.07 -48.56 -5.63
CA ARG A 56 15.77 -47.25 -5.10
C ARG A 56 15.68 -46.25 -6.27
N GLN A 57 14.57 -45.56 -6.38
CA GLN A 57 14.37 -44.56 -7.38
C GLN A 57 13.70 -43.31 -6.78
N THR A 58 14.03 -42.15 -7.30
CA THR A 58 13.35 -40.91 -6.92
C THR A 58 12.10 -40.78 -7.75
N ALA A 59 10.95 -40.67 -7.09
CA ALA A 59 9.71 -40.34 -7.78
C ALA A 59 9.80 -38.92 -8.36
N PRO A 60 9.49 -38.74 -9.64
CA PRO A 60 9.39 -37.41 -10.19
C PRO A 60 8.22 -36.69 -9.54
N PHE A 61 8.41 -35.38 -9.32
CA PHE A 61 7.32 -34.54 -8.85
C PHE A 61 6.25 -34.47 -9.95
N ARG A 62 4.98 -34.76 -9.61
CA ARG A 62 3.92 -34.78 -10.60
C ARG A 62 3.45 -33.37 -10.91
N LYS A 63 3.48 -33.03 -12.19
CA LYS A 63 3.10 -31.73 -12.71
C LYS A 63 1.61 -31.42 -12.53
N ASP A 64 0.79 -32.46 -12.52
CA ASP A 64 -0.67 -32.42 -12.34
C ASP A 64 -1.13 -32.16 -10.89
N GLN A 65 -0.20 -32.11 -9.94
CA GLN A 65 -0.48 -31.75 -8.55
C GLN A 65 -0.48 -30.23 -8.30
N PHE A 66 -0.15 -29.44 -9.31
CA PHE A 66 0.01 -27.99 -9.22
C PHE A 66 -0.89 -27.30 -10.22
N ASP A 67 -1.38 -26.15 -9.81
CA ASP A 67 -2.05 -25.23 -10.69
C ASP A 67 -1.03 -24.68 -11.72
N ASN A 68 -1.17 -25.14 -12.94
CA ASN A 68 -0.27 -24.82 -14.03
C ASN A 68 -0.77 -23.63 -14.85
N GLY A 69 -0.85 -22.47 -14.25
CA GLY A 69 -1.04 -21.28 -15.07
C GLY A 69 -2.49 -21.00 -15.39
N SER A 70 -3.35 -21.07 -14.40
CA SER A 70 -4.60 -20.35 -14.40
C SER A 70 -4.36 -18.85 -14.15
N GLU A 71 -3.19 -18.48 -13.64
CA GLU A 71 -2.79 -17.07 -13.59
C GLU A 71 -2.21 -16.64 -14.96
N PRO A 72 -2.72 -15.55 -15.56
CA PRO A 72 -2.16 -15.01 -16.79
C PRO A 72 -0.67 -14.71 -16.66
N GLY A 73 0.11 -15.16 -17.63
CA GLY A 73 1.56 -15.00 -17.63
C GLY A 73 2.33 -16.08 -16.87
N GLU A 74 1.66 -17.06 -16.27
CA GLU A 74 2.31 -18.22 -15.65
C GLU A 74 2.38 -19.39 -16.62
N GLN A 75 3.60 -19.94 -16.75
CA GLN A 75 3.85 -21.11 -17.60
C GLN A 75 4.84 -22.03 -16.92
N SER A 76 4.61 -23.33 -17.00
CA SER A 76 5.55 -24.33 -16.56
C SER A 76 6.37 -24.85 -17.73
N LEU A 77 7.67 -24.64 -17.71
CA LEU A 77 8.62 -25.17 -18.67
C LEU A 77 9.62 -26.06 -17.95
N THR A 78 9.64 -27.37 -18.28
CA THR A 78 10.67 -28.31 -17.84
C THR A 78 11.07 -28.18 -16.37
N GLY A 79 10.10 -28.19 -15.46
CA GLY A 79 10.34 -28.12 -14.01
C GLY A 79 10.50 -26.70 -13.44
N TRP A 80 10.32 -25.67 -14.26
CA TRP A 80 10.26 -24.30 -13.82
C TRP A 80 8.84 -23.77 -13.86
N TRP A 81 8.47 -23.03 -12.83
CA TRP A 81 7.27 -22.22 -12.80
C TRP A 81 7.64 -20.80 -13.16
N ILE A 82 6.93 -20.23 -14.11
CA ILE A 82 7.28 -18.95 -14.70
C ILE A 82 6.11 -18.00 -14.55
N ARG A 83 6.40 -16.81 -14.03
CA ARG A 83 5.52 -15.66 -14.12
C ARG A 83 6.21 -14.56 -14.91
N SER A 84 5.51 -13.99 -15.87
CA SER A 84 5.94 -12.79 -16.59
C SER A 84 4.83 -11.75 -16.58
N GLN A 85 5.23 -10.50 -16.38
CA GLN A 85 4.31 -9.37 -16.44
C GLN A 85 5.01 -8.22 -17.19
N SER A 86 4.35 -7.75 -18.25
CA SER A 86 4.88 -6.70 -19.13
C SER A 86 4.07 -5.40 -19.06
N SER A 87 3.01 -5.34 -18.28
CA SER A 87 2.16 -4.16 -18.16
C SER A 87 1.58 -4.05 -16.75
N PHE A 88 1.40 -2.81 -16.28
CA PHE A 88 1.00 -2.53 -14.90
C PHE A 88 -0.20 -1.56 -14.82
N HIS A 89 -0.84 -1.28 -15.95
CA HIS A 89 -1.95 -0.35 -16.03
C HIS A 89 -3.23 -0.81 -15.30
N GLY A 90 -3.25 -2.04 -14.78
CA GLY A 90 -4.35 -2.58 -13.97
C GLY A 90 -4.45 -1.94 -12.57
N GLY A 91 -3.46 -1.14 -12.19
CA GLY A 91 -3.47 -0.39 -10.94
C GLY A 91 -2.96 -1.14 -9.72
N ALA A 92 -2.81 -0.40 -8.64
CA ALA A 92 -2.28 -0.87 -7.36
C ALA A 92 -3.34 -1.63 -6.52
N GLY A 93 -2.91 -2.12 -5.35
CA GLY A 93 -3.78 -2.65 -4.31
C GLY A 93 -4.03 -4.16 -4.35
N ILE A 94 -3.23 -4.92 -5.10
CA ILE A 94 -3.27 -6.38 -5.03
C ILE A 94 -2.22 -6.90 -4.05
N LYS A 95 -2.63 -7.78 -3.15
CA LYS A 95 -1.70 -8.41 -2.21
C LYS A 95 -1.13 -9.72 -2.75
N PHE A 96 -1.97 -10.56 -3.33
CA PHE A 96 -1.59 -11.84 -3.93
C PHE A 96 -2.15 -11.93 -5.34
N TYR A 97 -1.40 -12.54 -6.24
CA TYR A 97 -1.95 -12.97 -7.52
C TYR A 97 -2.78 -14.23 -7.30
N ASP A 98 -4.06 -14.13 -7.59
CA ASP A 98 -5.00 -15.24 -7.47
C ASP A 98 -5.33 -15.78 -8.87
N PRO A 99 -5.04 -17.05 -9.16
CA PRO A 99 -5.37 -17.66 -10.44
C PRO A 99 -6.85 -17.58 -10.83
N SER A 100 -7.73 -17.57 -9.84
CA SER A 100 -9.18 -17.53 -10.09
C SER A 100 -9.70 -16.16 -10.50
N ALA A 101 -8.93 -15.09 -10.29
CA ALA A 101 -9.36 -13.72 -10.56
C ALA A 101 -9.21 -13.28 -12.03
N GLY A 102 -8.67 -14.13 -12.89
CA GLY A 102 -8.58 -13.91 -14.34
C GLY A 102 -7.67 -12.75 -14.77
N GLU A 103 -7.93 -12.20 -15.96
CA GLU A 103 -7.09 -11.16 -16.57
C GLU A 103 -7.07 -9.83 -15.80
N THR A 104 -8.09 -9.54 -15.00
CA THR A 104 -8.16 -8.30 -14.21
C THR A 104 -7.01 -8.17 -13.22
N VAL A 105 -6.41 -9.28 -12.80
CA VAL A 105 -5.29 -9.33 -11.86
C VAL A 105 -3.94 -9.31 -12.56
N ALA A 106 -3.89 -9.73 -13.83
CA ALA A 106 -2.64 -9.91 -14.58
C ALA A 106 -1.77 -8.65 -14.66
N HIS A 107 -2.42 -7.49 -14.74
CA HIS A 107 -1.75 -6.20 -14.94
C HIS A 107 -1.74 -5.34 -13.67
N ARG A 108 -2.13 -5.91 -12.53
CA ARG A 108 -2.12 -5.23 -11.25
C ARG A 108 -0.80 -5.41 -10.50
N PHE A 109 -0.61 -4.61 -9.48
CA PHE A 109 0.56 -4.64 -8.62
C PHE A 109 0.17 -4.20 -7.19
N THR A 110 1.08 -4.32 -6.21
CA THR A 110 0.77 -3.95 -4.82
C THR A 110 0.82 -2.45 -4.61
N ASP A 111 1.93 -1.83 -4.96
CA ASP A 111 2.18 -0.42 -4.69
C ASP A 111 3.20 0.16 -5.66
N SER A 112 3.15 1.48 -5.83
CA SER A 112 4.11 2.25 -6.63
C SER A 112 4.32 3.64 -6.06
N LYS A 113 5.44 4.26 -6.40
CA LYS A 113 5.76 5.65 -6.07
C LYS A 113 6.70 6.23 -7.11
N GLY A 114 6.41 7.43 -7.58
CA GLY A 114 7.28 8.16 -8.45
C GLY A 114 7.48 7.56 -9.84
N VAL A 115 6.58 6.67 -10.25
CA VAL A 115 6.61 6.01 -11.56
C VAL A 115 5.27 6.11 -12.27
N ASP A 116 5.31 6.23 -13.59
CA ASP A 116 4.13 6.19 -14.45
C ASP A 116 3.90 4.75 -14.94
N VAL A 117 2.81 4.16 -14.49
CA VAL A 117 2.43 2.76 -14.77
C VAL A 117 1.35 2.64 -15.86
N TRP A 118 0.81 3.76 -16.34
CA TRP A 118 -0.40 3.80 -17.15
C TRP A 118 -0.18 3.51 -18.63
N THR A 119 1.05 3.61 -19.09
CA THR A 119 1.39 3.26 -20.47
C THR A 119 1.53 1.75 -20.59
N LYS A 120 0.72 1.13 -21.45
CA LYS A 120 0.79 -0.32 -21.69
C LYS A 120 2.16 -0.73 -22.19
N GLY A 121 2.72 -1.76 -21.57
CA GLY A 121 4.00 -2.35 -21.95
C GLY A 121 5.24 -1.58 -21.48
N GLN A 122 5.08 -0.55 -20.68
CA GLN A 122 6.22 0.14 -20.08
C GLN A 122 5.86 0.87 -18.78
N VAL A 123 6.86 1.04 -17.94
CA VAL A 123 6.84 1.90 -16.74
C VAL A 123 8.00 2.88 -16.86
N THR A 124 7.73 4.15 -16.64
CA THR A 124 8.71 5.24 -16.68
C THR A 124 8.67 6.04 -15.38
N MET A 125 9.65 6.89 -15.18
CA MET A 125 9.67 7.75 -13.98
C MET A 125 8.78 8.98 -14.17
N LEU A 126 8.10 9.38 -13.10
CA LEU A 126 7.34 10.62 -13.06
C LEU A 126 8.26 11.83 -12.99
N LYS A 127 7.70 13.00 -13.30
CA LYS A 127 8.40 14.27 -13.14
C LYS A 127 8.64 14.57 -11.66
N ASN A 128 9.76 15.22 -11.39
CA ASN A 128 10.07 15.72 -10.07
C ASN A 128 9.19 16.92 -9.74
N THR A 129 9.11 17.28 -8.47
CA THR A 129 8.49 18.53 -8.03
C THR A 129 9.55 19.49 -7.52
N SER A 130 9.41 20.76 -7.84
CA SER A 130 10.10 21.85 -7.16
C SER A 130 9.18 22.42 -6.10
N THR A 131 9.72 22.68 -4.93
CA THR A 131 9.00 23.41 -3.90
C THR A 131 8.97 24.87 -4.32
N ALA A 132 7.78 25.40 -4.58
CA ALA A 132 7.61 26.83 -4.71
C ALA A 132 7.74 27.48 -3.34
N HIS A 133 8.23 28.69 -3.32
CA HIS A 133 8.35 29.44 -2.08
C HIS A 133 6.98 29.61 -1.42
N TYR A 134 6.99 29.48 -0.12
CA TYR A 134 5.87 29.76 0.72
C TYR A 134 6.16 31.00 1.55
N THR A 135 5.42 32.04 1.33
CA THR A 135 5.50 33.22 2.20
C THR A 135 4.79 32.97 3.51
N THR A 136 5.37 33.35 4.49
CA THR A 136 5.25 32.97 5.86
C THR A 136 4.71 34.09 6.72
N GLY A 137 4.08 35.06 6.13
CA GLY A 137 3.58 36.20 6.86
C GLY A 137 2.66 35.74 8.00
N ASP A 138 1.74 34.85 7.73
CA ASP A 138 0.52 34.76 8.52
C ASP A 138 -0.06 33.38 8.76
N ILE A 139 0.72 32.31 8.81
CA ILE A 139 0.21 31.07 9.41
C ILE A 139 0.08 31.32 10.90
N GLU A 140 -1.05 31.77 11.32
CA GLU A 140 -1.41 31.75 12.73
C GLU A 140 -1.73 30.37 13.21
N SER A 141 -1.26 30.04 14.38
CA SER A 141 -1.11 28.75 15.03
C SER A 141 -2.31 27.84 15.16
N ASN A 142 -3.48 28.28 14.89
CA ASN A 142 -4.71 27.50 15.01
C ASN A 142 -5.57 27.53 13.74
N LYS A 143 -5.02 27.99 12.64
CA LYS A 143 -5.77 28.20 11.42
C LYS A 143 -5.57 27.06 10.44
N ARG A 144 -6.61 26.86 9.66
CA ARG A 144 -6.71 25.73 8.75
C ARG A 144 -5.53 25.69 7.79
N PRO A 145 -4.99 24.51 7.53
CA PRO A 145 -4.05 24.34 6.45
C PRO A 145 -4.67 24.85 5.15
N PHE A 146 -3.84 25.20 4.15
CA PHE A 146 -4.27 25.68 2.84
C PHE A 146 -5.62 25.15 2.43
N GLN A 147 -6.57 26.02 2.26
CA GLN A 147 -7.95 25.57 2.07
C GLN A 147 -8.20 25.17 0.63
N GLN A 148 -7.55 25.82 -0.33
CA GLN A 148 -7.85 25.57 -1.72
C GLN A 148 -6.78 26.05 -2.68
N LEU A 149 -6.42 25.20 -3.63
CA LEU A 149 -5.75 25.57 -4.87
C LEU A 149 -6.78 25.67 -5.98
N ARG A 150 -6.65 26.68 -6.83
CA ARG A 150 -7.43 26.80 -8.06
C ARG A 150 -6.53 26.98 -9.26
N SER A 151 -6.82 26.29 -10.32
CA SER A 151 -6.18 26.49 -11.62
C SER A 151 -6.59 27.84 -12.18
N ILE A 152 -5.66 28.75 -12.44
CA ILE A 152 -5.95 30.04 -13.02
C ILE A 152 -4.96 30.41 -14.12
N GLN A 153 -5.39 31.34 -14.97
CA GLN A 153 -4.57 31.99 -15.96
C GLN A 153 -4.77 33.51 -15.88
N TRP A 154 -3.70 34.28 -15.92
CA TRP A 154 -3.79 35.73 -15.90
C TRP A 154 -2.71 36.38 -16.77
N GLY A 155 -3.10 37.31 -17.61
CA GLY A 155 -2.15 38.05 -18.47
C GLY A 155 -1.21 37.18 -19.30
N GLY A 156 -1.64 35.97 -19.66
CA GLY A 156 -0.82 34.97 -20.37
C GLY A 156 0.06 34.10 -19.45
N THR A 157 0.04 34.33 -18.14
CA THR A 157 0.74 33.49 -17.14
C THR A 157 -0.16 32.35 -16.70
N ASN A 158 0.39 31.13 -16.67
CA ASN A 158 -0.26 29.96 -16.12
C ASN A 158 0.18 29.76 -14.68
N GLY A 159 -0.73 29.38 -13.81
CA GLY A 159 -0.44 29.13 -12.41
C GLY A 159 -1.66 28.70 -11.61
N VAL A 160 -1.57 28.89 -10.32
CA VAL A 160 -2.64 28.58 -9.36
C VAL A 160 -2.92 29.77 -8.47
N LEU A 161 -4.16 29.86 -8.01
CA LEU A 161 -4.57 30.74 -6.91
C LEU A 161 -4.53 29.90 -5.64
N LEU A 162 -3.77 30.36 -4.67
CA LEU A 162 -3.66 29.78 -3.34
C LEU A 162 -4.47 30.62 -2.36
N HIS A 163 -5.27 29.97 -1.54
CA HIS A 163 -6.08 30.57 -0.51
C HIS A 163 -5.78 29.94 0.85
N ASP A 164 -5.33 30.71 1.82
CA ASP A 164 -4.95 30.22 3.14
C ASP A 164 -5.82 30.71 4.29
N GLU A 165 -6.83 31.38 4.17
CA GLU A 165 -7.76 31.99 5.14
C GLU A 165 -7.62 33.51 5.26
N TYR A 166 -6.41 34.08 5.23
CA TYR A 166 -6.20 35.52 5.32
C TYR A 166 -5.72 36.10 4.00
N ASP A 167 -4.73 35.44 3.41
CA ASP A 167 -4.13 35.85 2.18
C ASP A 167 -4.58 35.01 0.99
N VAL A 168 -4.53 35.61 -0.17
CA VAL A 168 -4.72 34.92 -1.42
C VAL A 168 -3.59 35.28 -2.35
N ASP A 169 -2.86 34.28 -2.80
CA ASP A 169 -1.68 34.45 -3.63
C ASP A 169 -1.85 33.78 -4.99
N LYS A 170 -1.24 34.39 -6.01
CA LYS A 170 -1.07 33.75 -7.32
C LYS A 170 0.34 33.19 -7.41
N ILE A 171 0.44 31.92 -7.68
CA ILE A 171 1.72 31.23 -7.84
C ILE A 171 1.87 30.83 -9.30
N ALA A 172 2.83 31.38 -9.98
CA ALA A 172 3.17 31.02 -11.35
C ALA A 172 3.93 29.67 -11.39
N VAL A 173 3.96 29.05 -12.56
CA VAL A 173 4.63 27.74 -12.74
C VAL A 173 6.14 27.78 -12.52
N ASP A 174 6.76 28.93 -12.56
CA ASP A 174 8.18 29.14 -12.24
C ASP A 174 8.43 29.36 -10.74
N GLY A 175 7.37 29.33 -9.93
CA GLY A 175 7.40 29.59 -8.50
C GLY A 175 7.32 31.06 -8.11
N THR A 176 7.12 31.96 -9.08
CA THR A 176 6.94 33.38 -8.79
C THR A 176 5.60 33.61 -8.11
N GLU A 177 5.66 34.21 -6.95
CA GLU A 177 4.50 34.59 -6.14
C GLU A 177 4.08 36.03 -6.41
N THR A 178 2.77 36.23 -6.41
CA THR A 178 2.16 37.58 -6.50
C THR A 178 1.03 37.67 -5.51
N HIS A 179 1.16 38.53 -4.51
CA HIS A 179 0.07 38.77 -3.56
C HIS A 179 -1.15 39.32 -4.29
N PHE A 180 -2.26 38.63 -4.14
CA PHE A 180 -3.51 38.99 -4.79
C PHE A 180 -4.47 39.68 -3.82
N ILE A 181 -4.66 39.12 -2.63
CA ILE A 181 -5.37 39.73 -1.52
C ILE A 181 -4.38 39.71 -0.36
N ASP A 182 -3.93 40.87 0.01
CA ASP A 182 -3.04 41.11 1.15
C ASP A 182 -3.85 41.88 2.19
N ASN A 183 -4.15 41.25 3.29
CA ASN A 183 -4.84 41.87 4.42
C ASN A 183 -3.79 42.41 5.38
N ALA A 184 -3.28 43.62 5.07
CA ALA A 184 -2.25 44.26 5.86
C ALA A 184 -2.54 44.32 7.36
N ALA A 185 -1.51 44.11 8.15
CA ALA A 185 -1.53 44.01 9.62
C ALA A 185 -2.43 45.03 10.32
N GLY A 186 -3.41 44.54 11.06
CA GLY A 186 -4.28 45.33 11.94
C GLY A 186 -5.73 45.47 11.50
N THR A 187 -6.09 44.98 10.31
CA THR A 187 -7.48 44.93 9.81
C THR A 187 -7.77 43.66 9.05
N ASP A 188 -7.19 42.57 9.47
CA ASP A 188 -7.23 41.29 8.76
C ASP A 188 -8.64 40.65 8.84
N TYR A 189 -9.29 40.65 7.70
CA TYR A 189 -10.57 40.02 7.54
C TYR A 189 -10.38 38.65 6.86
N PRO A 190 -10.72 37.53 7.54
CA PRO A 190 -10.52 36.22 6.97
C PRO A 190 -11.31 36.05 5.68
N VAL A 191 -10.70 35.40 4.68
CA VAL A 191 -11.35 34.96 3.46
C VAL A 191 -11.91 33.57 3.70
N PHE A 192 -13.21 33.44 3.82
CA PHE A 192 -13.86 32.17 4.16
C PHE A 192 -14.04 31.24 2.96
N ALA A 193 -14.18 31.78 1.77
CA ALA A 193 -14.27 31.04 0.52
C ALA A 193 -13.95 31.96 -0.66
N ILE A 194 -13.45 31.35 -1.74
CA ILE A 194 -13.10 32.03 -2.98
C ILE A 194 -13.49 31.16 -4.19
N CYS A 195 -13.90 31.80 -5.27
CA CYS A 195 -14.09 31.18 -6.58
C CYS A 195 -13.69 32.15 -7.70
N ASP A 196 -13.60 31.69 -8.92
CA ASP A 196 -13.29 32.52 -10.09
C ASP A 196 -14.16 32.12 -11.29
N ASP A 197 -14.35 33.05 -12.23
CA ASP A 197 -15.01 32.86 -13.51
C ASP A 197 -14.02 32.83 -14.70
N GLY A 198 -12.72 32.68 -14.41
CA GLY A 198 -11.63 32.74 -15.38
C GLY A 198 -11.19 34.15 -15.75
N VAL A 199 -11.90 35.21 -15.32
CA VAL A 199 -11.60 36.60 -15.54
C VAL A 199 -11.42 37.34 -14.20
N ASN A 200 -12.33 37.10 -13.27
CA ASN A 200 -12.32 37.69 -11.94
C ASN A 200 -12.37 36.60 -10.87
N ALA A 201 -11.74 36.88 -9.76
CA ALA A 201 -11.97 36.13 -8.52
C ALA A 201 -13.05 36.82 -7.68
N TYR A 202 -13.82 35.99 -6.97
CA TYR A 202 -14.90 36.38 -6.06
C TYR A 202 -14.66 35.69 -4.71
N TRP A 203 -14.76 36.47 -3.62
CA TRP A 203 -14.56 35.90 -2.30
C TRP A 203 -15.54 36.46 -1.28
N VAL A 204 -15.81 35.65 -0.25
CA VAL A 204 -16.61 36.05 0.91
C VAL A 204 -15.70 36.25 2.11
N THR A 205 -15.92 37.37 2.80
CA THR A 205 -15.14 37.77 3.96
C THR A 205 -16.05 38.34 5.05
N ARG A 206 -15.53 38.49 6.25
CA ARG A 206 -16.16 39.25 7.32
C ARG A 206 -15.47 40.62 7.37
N ILE A 207 -16.26 41.68 7.46
CA ILE A 207 -15.77 43.04 7.59
C ILE A 207 -16.37 43.71 8.84
N LEU A 208 -15.65 44.62 9.43
CA LEU A 208 -16.16 45.51 10.49
C LEU A 208 -16.71 46.78 9.84
N ASP A 209 -18.03 46.89 9.78
CA ASP A 209 -18.69 48.07 9.20
C ASP A 209 -19.42 48.85 10.29
N SER A 210 -18.91 50.05 10.59
CA SER A 210 -19.45 50.91 11.65
C SER A 210 -19.50 50.22 13.04
N GLY A 211 -18.48 49.42 13.34
CA GLY A 211 -18.36 48.71 14.60
C GLY A 211 -19.17 47.41 14.68
N VAL A 212 -19.79 46.97 13.60
CA VAL A 212 -20.57 45.73 13.51
C VAL A 212 -19.97 44.79 12.48
N ASP A 213 -19.79 43.54 12.87
CA ASP A 213 -19.33 42.52 11.95
C ASP A 213 -20.41 42.20 10.90
N LYS A 214 -20.02 42.16 9.64
CA LYS A 214 -20.89 41.85 8.50
C LYS A 214 -20.21 40.94 7.50
N THR A 215 -20.99 40.10 6.83
CA THR A 215 -20.53 39.39 5.64
C THR A 215 -20.46 40.31 4.45
N ALA A 216 -19.34 40.30 3.73
CA ALA A 216 -19.16 41.02 2.48
C ALA A 216 -18.66 40.10 1.37
N VAL A 217 -19.08 40.35 0.13
CA VAL A 217 -18.59 39.66 -1.05
C VAL A 217 -17.93 40.69 -1.95
N TYR A 218 -16.70 40.36 -2.34
CA TYR A 218 -15.89 41.21 -3.22
C TYR A 218 -15.58 40.48 -4.53
N LYS A 219 -15.19 41.24 -5.54
CA LYS A 219 -14.58 40.78 -6.77
C LYS A 219 -13.34 41.56 -7.15
N LYS A 220 -12.44 40.92 -7.89
CA LYS A 220 -11.22 41.54 -8.40
C LYS A 220 -10.78 40.83 -9.69
N PRO A 221 -10.30 41.54 -10.71
CA PRO A 221 -9.75 40.89 -11.90
C PRO A 221 -8.55 40.02 -11.55
N LEU A 222 -8.45 38.84 -12.12
CA LEU A 222 -7.32 37.90 -11.93
C LEU A 222 -5.98 38.52 -12.41
N THR A 223 -6.00 39.51 -13.31
CA THR A 223 -4.83 40.24 -13.74
C THR A 223 -4.31 41.24 -12.68
N GLY A 224 -5.13 41.59 -11.67
CA GLY A 224 -4.74 42.49 -10.57
C GLY A 224 -3.77 41.82 -9.59
N ASP A 225 -3.22 42.67 -8.70
CA ASP A 225 -2.36 42.29 -7.57
C ASP A 225 -2.88 42.93 -6.27
N SER A 226 -2.11 42.87 -5.17
CA SER A 226 -2.51 43.44 -3.88
C SER A 226 -2.79 44.95 -3.98
N SER A 227 -2.13 45.68 -4.87
CA SER A 227 -2.35 47.13 -5.10
C SER A 227 -3.64 47.43 -5.87
N THR A 228 -4.23 46.45 -6.55
CA THR A 228 -5.46 46.62 -7.31
C THR A 228 -6.67 46.59 -6.38
N SER A 229 -7.46 47.65 -6.38
CA SER A 229 -8.64 47.78 -5.53
C SER A 229 -9.71 46.74 -5.84
N ALA A 230 -10.16 46.02 -4.82
CA ALA A 230 -11.29 45.13 -4.95
C ALA A 230 -12.64 45.90 -5.04
N THR A 231 -13.58 45.36 -5.81
CA THR A 231 -14.91 45.92 -5.92
C THR A 231 -15.85 45.22 -4.97
N LEU A 232 -16.48 45.90 -4.03
CA LEU A 232 -17.51 45.37 -3.17
C LEU A 232 -18.76 45.08 -4.04
N LEU A 233 -19.23 43.85 -4.06
CA LEU A 233 -20.50 43.50 -4.70
C LEU A 233 -21.65 43.85 -3.76
N PHE A 234 -21.63 43.30 -2.56
CA PHE A 234 -22.61 43.61 -1.53
C PHE A 234 -22.11 43.24 -0.13
N LYS A 235 -22.79 43.79 0.87
CA LYS A 235 -22.61 43.42 2.27
C LYS A 235 -23.95 43.07 2.90
N SER A 236 -23.94 42.15 3.87
CA SER A 236 -25.10 41.78 4.65
C SER A 236 -25.34 42.73 5.82
N ASN A 237 -26.57 42.95 6.16
CA ASN A 237 -26.89 43.73 7.38
C ASN A 237 -27.05 42.90 8.66
N SER A 238 -27.23 41.58 8.53
CA SER A 238 -27.56 40.73 9.67
C SER A 238 -26.85 39.37 9.66
N LEU A 239 -26.13 39.03 8.61
CA LEU A 239 -25.42 37.76 8.48
C LEU A 239 -23.93 38.00 8.72
N VAL A 240 -23.35 37.21 9.61
CA VAL A 240 -21.91 37.17 9.87
C VAL A 240 -21.38 35.81 9.47
N VAL A 241 -20.46 35.76 8.50
CA VAL A 241 -19.84 34.53 8.04
C VAL A 241 -18.84 34.02 9.07
N SER A 242 -18.87 32.71 9.32
CA SER A 242 -17.91 32.03 10.19
C SER A 242 -17.28 30.79 9.53
N LYS A 243 -17.90 30.25 8.47
CA LYS A 243 -17.46 29.12 7.69
C LYS A 243 -18.18 29.12 6.36
N GLY A 244 -17.57 28.59 5.32
CA GLY A 244 -18.23 28.54 4.02
C GLY A 244 -17.41 27.88 2.90
N THR A 245 -18.10 27.66 1.80
CA THR A 245 -17.52 27.26 0.51
C THR A 245 -18.22 28.03 -0.60
N MET A 246 -17.54 28.26 -1.71
CA MET A 246 -18.09 29.03 -2.82
C MET A 246 -17.54 28.50 -4.14
N GLU A 247 -18.38 28.44 -5.16
CA GLU A 247 -17.98 27.96 -6.47
C GLU A 247 -18.72 28.72 -7.59
N TYR A 248 -18.01 28.98 -8.69
CA TYR A 248 -18.61 29.48 -9.92
C TYR A 248 -19.03 28.29 -10.79
N VAL A 249 -20.31 28.09 -10.95
CA VAL A 249 -20.88 26.96 -11.66
C VAL A 249 -22.10 27.40 -12.48
N LYS A 250 -22.20 26.94 -13.72
CA LYS A 250 -23.34 27.22 -14.59
C LYS A 250 -23.65 28.73 -14.71
N ASP A 251 -22.60 29.52 -14.92
CA ASP A 251 -22.66 30.99 -15.10
C ASP A 251 -23.20 31.77 -13.89
N ARG A 252 -23.04 31.23 -12.70
CA ARG A 252 -23.46 31.87 -11.44
C ARG A 252 -22.52 31.53 -10.29
N ILE A 253 -22.59 32.30 -9.24
CA ILE A 253 -21.89 32.03 -8.00
C ILE A 253 -22.86 31.34 -7.05
N VAL A 254 -22.47 30.15 -6.58
CA VAL A 254 -23.14 29.44 -5.49
C VAL A 254 -22.29 29.57 -4.26
N MET A 255 -22.87 30.12 -3.21
CA MET A 255 -22.18 30.38 -1.94
C MET A 255 -22.93 29.67 -0.81
N ALA A 256 -22.25 28.78 -0.13
CA ALA A 256 -22.75 28.10 1.05
C ALA A 256 -21.98 28.59 2.26
N ILE A 257 -22.61 29.39 3.12
CA ILE A 257 -22.00 29.96 4.31
C ILE A 257 -22.86 29.68 5.55
N ASN A 258 -22.20 29.38 6.67
CA ASN A 258 -22.82 28.95 7.90
C ASN A 258 -23.78 27.78 7.63
N ASN A 259 -25.09 27.94 7.84
CA ASN A 259 -26.12 26.93 7.54
C ASN A 259 -27.00 27.32 6.35
N LYS A 260 -26.55 28.21 5.46
CA LYS A 260 -27.36 28.75 4.37
C LYS A 260 -26.65 28.62 3.03
N ILE A 261 -27.45 28.41 1.97
CA ILE A 261 -26.99 28.35 0.58
C ILE A 261 -27.63 29.48 -0.22
N PHE A 262 -26.82 30.18 -0.99
CA PHE A 262 -27.22 31.33 -1.80
C PHE A 262 -26.77 31.13 -3.26
N GLU A 263 -27.49 31.75 -4.17
CA GLU A 263 -27.15 31.86 -5.60
C GLU A 263 -27.22 33.31 -6.01
N PHE A 264 -26.24 33.76 -6.78
CA PHE A 264 -26.29 35.10 -7.36
C PHE A 264 -25.42 35.22 -8.63
N PRO A 265 -25.77 36.16 -9.54
CA PRO A 265 -24.95 36.44 -10.70
C PRO A 265 -23.70 37.23 -10.33
N THR A 266 -22.71 37.22 -11.20
CA THR A 266 -21.43 37.97 -11.04
C THR A 266 -21.63 39.52 -10.97
N THR A 267 -22.84 39.99 -11.27
CA THR A 267 -23.24 41.40 -11.25
C THR A 267 -24.13 41.74 -10.03
N ALA A 268 -24.27 40.83 -9.08
CA ALA A 268 -25.12 41.08 -7.91
C ALA A 268 -24.67 42.33 -7.14
N SER A 269 -25.66 43.08 -6.64
CA SER A 269 -25.43 44.31 -5.84
C SER A 269 -26.08 44.24 -4.45
N SER A 270 -26.71 43.12 -4.12
CA SER A 270 -27.31 42.87 -2.81
C SER A 270 -27.26 41.37 -2.48
N LEU A 271 -27.24 41.05 -1.18
CA LEU A 271 -27.33 39.66 -0.73
C LEU A 271 -28.72 39.10 -1.13
N PRO A 272 -28.79 37.99 -1.90
CA PRO A 272 -30.05 37.39 -2.29
C PRO A 272 -30.72 36.67 -1.11
N THR A 273 -31.96 36.25 -1.31
CA THR A 273 -32.64 35.35 -0.37
C THR A 273 -31.95 33.99 -0.43
N ALA A 274 -31.79 33.34 0.74
CA ALA A 274 -31.23 31.99 0.79
C ALA A 274 -32.11 31.00 0.04
N LEU A 275 -31.52 30.18 -0.81
CA LEU A 275 -32.17 29.07 -1.50
C LEU A 275 -32.57 27.97 -0.50
N TYR A 276 -31.73 27.78 0.50
CA TYR A 276 -31.89 26.79 1.53
C TYR A 276 -31.29 27.27 2.84
N THR A 277 -31.94 26.93 3.96
CA THR A 277 -31.41 27.11 5.30
C THR A 277 -31.52 25.78 6.04
N HIS A 278 -30.41 25.22 6.44
CA HIS A 278 -30.40 23.99 7.22
C HIS A 278 -30.79 24.27 8.68
N SER A 279 -31.52 23.34 9.33
CA SER A 279 -31.98 23.50 10.70
C SER A 279 -30.82 23.44 11.71
N ASP A 280 -29.78 22.65 11.44
CA ASP A 280 -28.57 22.59 12.25
C ASP A 280 -27.65 23.76 11.90
N SER A 281 -27.31 24.58 12.87
CA SER A 281 -26.37 25.71 12.71
C SER A 281 -24.92 25.25 12.60
N ASP A 282 -24.60 24.02 13.05
CA ASP A 282 -23.25 23.50 13.09
C ASP A 282 -22.87 22.76 11.82
N ILE A 283 -23.83 22.59 10.88
CA ILE A 283 -23.53 21.99 9.58
C ILE A 283 -22.37 22.73 8.87
N VAL A 284 -21.51 21.96 8.24
CA VAL A 284 -20.38 22.45 7.44
C VAL A 284 -20.60 22.08 5.99
N PHE A 285 -20.76 23.05 5.13
CA PHE A 285 -20.75 22.85 3.69
C PHE A 285 -19.31 22.75 3.22
N SER A 286 -18.94 21.60 2.63
CA SER A 286 -17.54 21.26 2.31
C SER A 286 -17.19 21.52 0.85
N SER A 287 -18.10 21.31 -0.08
CA SER A 287 -17.78 21.40 -1.52
C SER A 287 -19.02 21.60 -2.37
N ILE A 288 -18.84 22.20 -3.53
CA ILE A 288 -19.87 22.42 -4.53
C ILE A 288 -19.37 21.83 -5.87
N SER A 289 -20.26 21.19 -6.62
CA SER A 289 -19.97 20.66 -7.96
C SER A 289 -21.23 20.65 -8.81
N SER A 290 -21.11 20.45 -10.12
CA SER A 290 -22.27 20.46 -11.03
C SER A 290 -22.21 19.34 -12.05
N SER A 291 -23.37 18.80 -12.41
CA SER A 291 -23.55 17.83 -13.51
C SER A 291 -24.88 18.09 -14.21
N GLY A 292 -24.86 18.09 -15.52
CA GLY A 292 -26.05 18.36 -16.33
C GLY A 292 -26.73 19.67 -15.91
N SER A 293 -28.02 19.61 -15.57
CA SER A 293 -28.81 20.76 -15.08
C SER A 293 -28.81 20.87 -13.53
N SER A 294 -28.06 20.03 -12.83
CA SER A 294 -28.04 19.99 -11.36
C SER A 294 -26.76 20.54 -10.79
N ILE A 295 -26.90 21.15 -9.61
CA ILE A 295 -25.78 21.61 -8.77
C ILE A 295 -25.87 20.86 -7.45
N TYR A 296 -24.72 20.36 -6.98
CA TYR A 296 -24.60 19.55 -5.79
C TYR A 296 -23.77 20.30 -4.75
N VAL A 297 -24.23 20.27 -3.50
CA VAL A 297 -23.56 20.87 -2.37
C VAL A 297 -23.34 19.78 -1.31
N ALA A 298 -22.10 19.43 -1.10
CA ALA A 298 -21.74 18.48 -0.04
C ALA A 298 -21.66 19.16 1.31
N ALA A 299 -22.12 18.45 2.34
CA ALA A 299 -22.09 18.94 3.71
C ALA A 299 -21.97 17.78 4.71
N TYR A 300 -21.57 18.12 5.92
CA TYR A 300 -21.61 17.20 7.05
C TYR A 300 -22.04 17.91 8.35
N SER A 301 -22.69 17.14 9.23
CA SER A 301 -23.03 17.54 10.57
C SER A 301 -22.69 16.39 11.53
N GLY A 302 -21.78 16.65 12.45
CA GLY A 302 -21.26 15.60 13.33
C GLY A 302 -20.59 14.47 12.54
N ILE A 303 -21.17 13.27 12.58
CA ILE A 303 -20.68 12.05 11.91
C ILE A 303 -21.47 11.67 10.65
N GLN A 304 -22.40 12.51 10.23
CA GLN A 304 -23.23 12.28 9.04
C GLN A 304 -22.86 13.26 7.92
N SER A 305 -22.88 12.78 6.70
CA SER A 305 -22.61 13.59 5.51
C SER A 305 -23.73 13.45 4.48
N PHE A 306 -24.01 14.55 3.82
CA PHE A 306 -25.12 14.68 2.88
C PHE A 306 -24.63 15.34 1.60
N ILE A 307 -25.29 15.03 0.47
CA ILE A 307 -25.15 15.79 -0.78
C ILE A 307 -26.52 16.34 -1.14
N PHE A 308 -26.67 17.65 -1.03
CA PHE A 308 -27.88 18.36 -1.43
C PHE A 308 -27.87 18.63 -2.92
N LYS A 309 -29.02 18.50 -3.55
CA LYS A 309 -29.20 18.72 -4.98
C LYS A 309 -30.13 19.91 -5.24
N PHE A 310 -29.72 20.76 -6.15
CA PHE A 310 -30.50 21.85 -6.73
C PHE A 310 -30.58 21.65 -8.23
N THR A 311 -31.77 21.67 -8.80
CA THR A 311 -31.97 21.55 -10.26
C THR A 311 -32.28 22.94 -10.83
N LEU A 312 -31.59 23.28 -11.93
CA LEU A 312 -31.91 24.50 -12.66
C LEU A 312 -33.31 24.43 -13.30
N SER A 313 -34.09 25.47 -13.11
CA SER A 313 -35.34 25.63 -13.82
C SER A 313 -35.09 25.97 -15.31
N THR A 314 -36.17 26.00 -16.08
CA THR A 314 -36.12 26.44 -17.52
C THR A 314 -35.68 27.89 -17.67
N SER A 315 -35.83 28.72 -16.64
CA SER A 315 -35.33 30.10 -16.60
C SER A 315 -33.84 30.21 -16.25
N GLY A 316 -33.20 29.07 -15.92
CA GLY A 316 -31.81 29.03 -15.53
C GLY A 316 -31.52 29.42 -14.06
N THR A 317 -32.57 29.59 -13.25
CA THR A 317 -32.42 29.85 -11.80
C THR A 317 -32.63 28.58 -10.98
N MET A 318 -32.03 28.51 -9.78
CA MET A 318 -32.26 27.41 -8.88
C MET A 318 -33.50 27.64 -8.01
N PRO A 319 -34.32 26.63 -7.75
CA PRO A 319 -35.49 26.78 -6.90
C PRO A 319 -35.09 26.97 -5.43
N THR A 320 -35.86 27.73 -4.70
CA THR A 320 -35.79 27.78 -3.24
C THR A 320 -36.31 26.46 -2.66
N LEU A 321 -35.56 25.86 -1.73
CA LEU A 321 -35.93 24.65 -1.06
C LEU A 321 -36.54 24.95 0.33
N THR A 322 -37.68 24.35 0.61
CA THR A 322 -38.29 24.44 1.94
C THR A 322 -37.84 23.33 2.89
N SER A 323 -37.34 22.25 2.32
CA SER A 323 -36.76 21.11 3.03
C SER A 323 -35.48 20.63 2.30
N ALA A 324 -34.65 19.88 3.01
CA ALA A 324 -33.47 19.30 2.39
C ALA A 324 -33.84 18.34 1.27
N VAL A 325 -33.28 18.54 0.09
CA VAL A 325 -33.32 17.57 -1.01
C VAL A 325 -31.99 16.86 -1.02
N VAL A 326 -31.96 15.70 -0.36
CA VAL A 326 -30.77 14.90 -0.25
C VAL A 326 -30.65 13.99 -1.47
N SER A 327 -29.55 14.07 -2.18
CA SER A 327 -29.27 13.23 -3.35
C SER A 327 -28.53 11.95 -2.97
N ALA A 328 -27.72 11.98 -1.90
CA ALA A 328 -27.05 10.82 -1.32
C ALA A 328 -26.73 11.05 0.15
N ASP A 329 -26.82 9.99 0.94
CA ASP A 329 -26.34 9.89 2.31
C ASP A 329 -25.15 8.98 2.35
N MET A 330 -24.10 9.37 3.09
CA MET A 330 -22.93 8.52 3.27
C MET A 330 -23.09 7.61 4.48
N PRO A 331 -22.33 6.50 4.55
CA PRO A 331 -22.29 5.68 5.76
C PRO A 331 -21.90 6.50 6.99
N VAL A 332 -22.50 6.18 8.12
CA VAL A 332 -22.23 6.88 9.39
C VAL A 332 -20.74 6.85 9.73
N GLY A 333 -20.17 8.01 10.04
CA GLY A 333 -18.74 8.18 10.30
C GLY A 333 -17.89 8.45 9.06
N GLU A 334 -18.48 8.46 7.88
CA GLU A 334 -17.82 8.86 6.64
C GLU A 334 -18.14 10.32 6.30
N ILE A 335 -17.14 11.18 6.37
CA ILE A 335 -17.27 12.63 6.21
C ILE A 335 -16.79 13.05 4.84
N ILE A 336 -17.63 13.73 4.07
CA ILE A 336 -17.29 14.25 2.75
C ILE A 336 -16.49 15.55 2.89
N HIS A 337 -15.30 15.57 2.33
CA HIS A 337 -14.47 16.77 2.22
C HIS A 337 -14.58 17.45 0.86
N LYS A 338 -14.69 16.68 -0.22
CA LYS A 338 -14.80 17.20 -1.59
C LYS A 338 -15.68 16.33 -2.46
N ILE A 339 -16.45 16.97 -3.32
CA ILE A 339 -17.10 16.34 -4.48
C ILE A 339 -16.59 16.99 -5.76
N TYR A 340 -16.41 16.18 -6.81
CA TYR A 340 -15.90 16.66 -8.08
C TYR A 340 -16.46 15.84 -9.23
N TYR A 341 -17.18 16.48 -10.13
CA TYR A 341 -17.77 15.82 -11.29
C TYR A 341 -16.87 15.89 -12.51
N TYR A 342 -16.55 14.75 -13.07
CA TYR A 342 -15.69 14.64 -14.24
C TYR A 342 -16.01 13.40 -15.08
N LEU A 343 -16.08 13.53 -16.41
CA LEU A 343 -16.32 12.47 -17.38
C LEU A 343 -17.48 11.52 -17.03
N GLY A 344 -18.59 12.05 -16.50
CA GLY A 344 -19.78 11.27 -16.18
C GLY A 344 -19.80 10.70 -14.74
N TYR A 345 -18.73 10.81 -14.00
CA TYR A 345 -18.65 10.34 -12.62
C TYR A 345 -18.53 11.49 -11.62
N MET A 346 -19.19 11.32 -10.48
CA MET A 346 -18.98 12.17 -9.31
C MET A 346 -17.94 11.50 -8.40
N MET A 347 -16.75 12.08 -8.30
CA MET A 347 -15.74 11.66 -7.35
C MET A 347 -16.08 12.23 -5.97
N ILE A 348 -16.01 11.40 -4.94
CA ILE A 348 -16.34 11.75 -3.56
C ILE A 348 -15.12 11.46 -2.69
N GLY A 349 -14.50 12.52 -2.19
CA GLY A 349 -13.38 12.46 -1.26
C GLY A 349 -13.87 12.49 0.18
N THR A 350 -13.53 11.48 0.95
CA THR A 350 -13.97 11.33 2.34
C THR A 350 -12.82 11.12 3.30
N ASN A 351 -13.11 11.12 4.59
CA ASN A 351 -12.14 10.78 5.64
C ASN A 351 -11.77 9.28 5.67
N LYS A 352 -12.43 8.44 4.87
CA LYS A 352 -12.15 6.99 4.77
C LYS A 352 -11.43 6.63 3.47
N GLY A 353 -11.52 7.49 2.48
CA GLY A 353 -10.95 7.24 1.18
C GLY A 353 -11.74 7.90 0.05
N ILE A 354 -11.69 7.29 -1.12
CA ILE A 354 -12.23 7.84 -2.35
C ILE A 354 -13.29 6.90 -2.90
N ARG A 355 -14.43 7.47 -3.28
CA ARG A 355 -15.51 6.77 -4.00
C ARG A 355 -15.76 7.41 -5.35
N ALA A 356 -16.30 6.63 -6.27
CA ALA A 356 -16.94 7.15 -7.47
C ALA A 356 -18.45 6.91 -7.40
N ALA A 357 -19.17 7.78 -8.02
CA ALA A 357 -20.63 7.69 -8.14
C ALA A 357 -21.08 8.00 -9.55
N VAL A 358 -22.18 7.41 -9.98
CA VAL A 358 -22.89 7.78 -11.19
C VAL A 358 -23.98 8.76 -10.82
N VAL A 359 -24.11 9.79 -11.62
CA VAL A 359 -25.22 10.75 -11.54
C VAL A 359 -26.28 10.34 -12.53
N SER A 360 -27.49 10.10 -12.07
CA SER A 360 -28.62 9.72 -12.91
C SER A 360 -29.02 10.87 -13.84
N ASP A 361 -29.07 10.62 -15.12
CA ASP A 361 -29.51 11.61 -16.12
C ASP A 361 -31.03 11.92 -16.03
N THR A 362 -31.79 11.02 -15.39
CA THR A 362 -33.24 11.15 -15.32
C THR A 362 -33.66 12.08 -14.20
N ASP A 363 -33.10 11.90 -13.00
CA ASP A 363 -33.53 12.62 -11.80
C ASP A 363 -32.35 13.31 -11.08
N GLY A 364 -31.11 13.09 -11.53
CA GLY A 364 -29.90 13.62 -10.93
C GLY A 364 -29.57 13.04 -9.55
N SER A 365 -30.12 11.88 -9.21
CA SER A 365 -29.72 11.16 -8.00
C SER A 365 -28.28 10.63 -8.11
N ILE A 366 -27.61 10.48 -6.99
CA ILE A 366 -26.23 10.02 -6.92
C ILE A 366 -26.24 8.59 -6.37
N ASN A 367 -25.69 7.66 -7.16
CA ASN A 367 -25.46 6.28 -6.75
C ASN A 367 -23.96 6.02 -6.64
N TYR A 368 -23.44 5.95 -5.42
CA TYR A 368 -22.01 5.73 -5.18
C TYR A 368 -21.67 4.26 -5.03
N GLY A 369 -20.45 3.92 -5.45
CA GLY A 369 -19.86 2.61 -5.35
C GLY A 369 -19.07 2.37 -4.05
N PRO A 370 -18.36 1.24 -3.98
CA PRO A 370 -17.44 0.96 -2.89
C PRO A 370 -16.27 1.95 -2.89
N LEU A 371 -15.44 1.91 -1.83
CA LEU A 371 -14.18 2.65 -1.83
C LEU A 371 -13.27 2.14 -2.96
N ILE A 372 -12.79 3.04 -3.79
CA ILE A 372 -11.76 2.74 -4.79
C ILE A 372 -10.46 2.40 -4.07
N VAL A 373 -10.14 3.21 -3.07
CA VAL A 373 -8.98 3.07 -2.19
C VAL A 373 -9.33 3.58 -0.80
N GLU A 374 -8.92 2.83 0.21
CA GLU A 374 -8.91 3.30 1.60
C GLU A 374 -7.64 4.11 1.83
N THR A 375 -7.78 5.28 2.41
CA THR A 375 -6.67 6.18 2.66
C THR A 375 -6.49 6.41 4.16
N THR A 376 -5.24 6.62 4.57
CA THR A 376 -4.92 6.92 5.98
C THR A 376 -5.18 8.38 6.34
N GLN A 377 -5.28 9.22 5.33
CA GLN A 377 -5.63 10.64 5.46
C GLN A 377 -6.88 10.93 4.63
N PRO A 378 -7.70 11.91 5.03
CA PRO A 378 -8.84 12.33 4.22
C PRO A 378 -8.43 12.74 2.81
N CYS A 379 -9.31 12.49 1.84
CA CYS A 379 -9.16 13.06 0.50
C CYS A 379 -9.81 14.43 0.47
N TYR A 380 -9.00 15.47 0.34
CA TYR A 380 -9.43 16.85 0.47
C TYR A 380 -9.72 17.55 -0.86
N ASP A 381 -9.12 17.09 -1.96
CA ASP A 381 -9.27 17.76 -3.24
C ASP A 381 -9.01 16.84 -4.43
N PHE A 382 -9.48 17.27 -5.60
CA PHE A 382 -9.33 16.57 -6.87
C PHE A 382 -8.90 17.52 -7.98
N ALA A 383 -8.02 17.04 -8.85
CA ALA A 383 -7.72 17.66 -10.13
C ALA A 383 -7.88 16.62 -11.24
N ALA A 384 -8.39 16.99 -12.40
CA ALA A 384 -8.64 16.05 -13.47
C ALA A 384 -8.12 16.54 -14.82
N ARG A 385 -7.62 15.60 -15.61
CA ARG A 385 -7.22 15.84 -17.01
C ARG A 385 -7.27 14.52 -17.79
N ASP A 386 -7.69 14.59 -19.05
CA ASP A 386 -7.87 13.46 -19.94
C ASP A 386 -8.82 12.41 -19.32
N LYS A 387 -8.36 11.20 -19.09
CA LYS A 387 -9.12 10.14 -18.40
C LYS A 387 -8.75 9.96 -16.93
N PHE A 388 -7.88 10.81 -16.39
CA PHE A 388 -7.33 10.66 -15.05
C PHE A 388 -7.88 11.68 -14.07
N VAL A 389 -8.00 11.25 -12.83
CA VAL A 389 -8.28 12.12 -11.67
C VAL A 389 -7.15 11.96 -10.66
N TRP A 390 -6.53 13.07 -10.28
CA TRP A 390 -5.54 13.15 -9.21
C TRP A 390 -6.23 13.57 -7.92
N CYS A 391 -5.89 12.89 -6.85
CA CYS A 391 -6.55 13.02 -5.56
C CYS A 391 -5.51 13.45 -4.50
N ALA A 392 -5.74 14.58 -3.85
CA ALA A 392 -4.91 15.04 -2.74
C ALA A 392 -5.28 14.28 -1.47
N THR A 393 -4.42 13.34 -1.06
CA THR A 393 -4.66 12.46 0.09
C THR A 393 -3.37 11.81 0.55
N GLY A 394 -3.42 10.74 1.34
CA GLY A 394 -2.27 9.97 1.76
C GLY A 394 -2.58 8.48 1.93
N VAL A 395 -1.57 7.66 1.70
CA VAL A 395 -1.63 6.20 1.83
C VAL A 395 -0.50 5.73 2.74
N ALA A 396 -0.76 4.71 3.54
CA ALA A 396 0.21 4.12 4.46
C ALA A 396 0.88 5.13 5.42
N GLY A 397 0.12 6.15 5.83
CA GLY A 397 0.61 7.19 6.76
C GLY A 397 1.39 8.33 6.11
N ASN A 398 1.66 8.27 4.81
CA ASN A 398 2.37 9.30 4.08
C ASN A 398 1.40 10.20 3.28
N PRO A 399 1.63 11.52 3.23
CA PRO A 399 0.90 12.40 2.34
C PRO A 399 1.31 12.16 0.89
N GLY A 400 0.40 12.44 -0.05
CA GLY A 400 0.73 12.26 -1.45
C GLY A 400 -0.41 12.57 -2.40
N VAL A 401 -0.24 12.12 -3.62
CA VAL A 401 -1.23 12.24 -4.67
C VAL A 401 -1.47 10.86 -5.28
N ILE A 402 -2.72 10.45 -5.30
CA ILE A 402 -3.17 9.23 -5.95
C ILE A 402 -3.75 9.60 -7.32
N ARG A 403 -3.41 8.84 -8.35
CA ARG A 403 -4.01 8.98 -9.68
C ARG A 403 -4.96 7.82 -9.94
N ILE A 404 -6.18 8.13 -10.37
CA ILE A 404 -7.24 7.18 -10.71
C ILE A 404 -7.46 7.23 -12.23
N ASP A 405 -7.53 6.09 -12.89
CA ASP A 405 -7.84 5.96 -14.32
C ASP A 405 -9.33 5.65 -14.52
N LEU A 406 -10.14 6.64 -14.86
CA LEU A 406 -11.57 6.47 -15.15
C LEU A 406 -11.86 5.66 -16.42
N GLY A 407 -10.85 5.41 -17.24
CA GLY A 407 -10.96 4.54 -18.40
C GLY A 407 -10.73 3.05 -18.09
N ASN A 408 -10.41 2.70 -16.84
CA ASN A 408 -10.12 1.32 -16.43
C ASN A 408 -10.90 0.94 -15.15
N GLU A 409 -12.13 0.51 -15.35
CA GLU A 409 -13.00 0.02 -14.30
C GLU A 409 -12.67 -1.45 -13.98
N ILE A 410 -12.31 -1.73 -12.74
CA ILE A 410 -11.96 -3.07 -12.26
C ILE A 410 -13.22 -3.83 -11.83
N GLU A 411 -14.11 -3.14 -11.14
CA GLU A 411 -15.41 -3.58 -10.66
C GLU A 411 -16.36 -2.40 -10.76
N THR A 412 -17.65 -2.61 -10.69
CA THR A 412 -18.65 -1.54 -10.80
C THR A 412 -18.32 -0.36 -9.86
N LEU A 413 -18.04 0.80 -10.44
CA LEU A 413 -17.64 2.04 -9.77
C LEU A 413 -16.33 1.93 -8.96
N ARG A 414 -15.51 0.95 -9.28
CA ARG A 414 -14.19 0.78 -8.71
C ARG A 414 -13.13 0.82 -9.81
N PHE A 415 -12.35 1.85 -9.84
CA PHE A 415 -11.37 2.15 -10.89
C PHE A 415 -9.95 1.78 -10.49
N ALA A 416 -9.11 1.55 -11.48
CA ALA A 416 -7.68 1.37 -11.27
C ALA A 416 -7.05 2.64 -10.71
N TYR A 417 -6.16 2.50 -9.73
CA TYR A 417 -5.44 3.61 -9.13
C TYR A 417 -3.95 3.30 -8.95
N ALA A 418 -3.15 4.34 -8.82
CA ALA A 418 -1.74 4.23 -8.45
C ALA A 418 -1.33 5.40 -7.56
N ASN A 419 -0.35 5.16 -6.70
CA ASN A 419 0.24 6.19 -5.88
C ASN A 419 1.35 6.89 -6.69
N ASP A 420 1.08 8.08 -7.19
CA ASP A 420 2.05 8.82 -7.98
C ASP A 420 3.15 9.40 -7.09
N LEU A 421 2.77 10.02 -5.99
CA LEU A 421 3.67 10.75 -5.12
C LEU A 421 3.35 10.47 -3.65
N TYR A 422 4.39 10.12 -2.90
CA TYR A 422 4.44 10.37 -1.47
C TYR A 422 5.40 11.53 -1.22
N VAL A 423 5.10 12.34 -0.25
CA VAL A 423 6.10 13.26 0.28
C VAL A 423 6.97 12.47 1.23
N ASP A 424 8.25 12.34 0.91
CA ASP A 424 9.18 11.48 1.65
C ASP A 424 9.37 11.98 3.09
N ASP A 425 9.44 11.02 4.01
CA ASP A 425 9.92 11.14 5.40
C ASP A 425 9.20 12.13 6.33
N ILE A 426 7.96 12.53 6.01
CA ILE A 426 7.26 13.50 6.84
C ILE A 426 6.00 12.88 7.44
N THR A 427 6.15 12.24 8.58
CA THR A 427 5.02 11.80 9.39
C THR A 427 4.17 12.99 9.82
N GLY A 428 2.85 12.92 9.56
CA GLY A 428 1.89 13.91 10.03
C GLY A 428 1.51 15.00 9.04
N TYR A 429 2.21 15.17 7.91
CA TYR A 429 1.75 16.05 6.85
C TYR A 429 0.51 15.51 6.16
N ARG A 430 -0.25 16.42 5.56
CA ARG A 430 -1.42 16.09 4.73
C ARG A 430 -1.27 16.80 3.39
N THR A 431 -1.63 16.13 2.32
CA THR A 431 -1.85 16.81 1.05
C THR A 431 -3.28 17.32 1.03
N THR A 432 -3.45 18.61 0.98
CA THR A 432 -4.75 19.27 1.19
C THR A 432 -5.41 19.75 -0.07
N SER A 433 -4.64 20.01 -1.11
CA SER A 433 -5.20 20.49 -2.36
C SER A 433 -4.30 20.12 -3.53
N CYS A 434 -4.89 19.99 -4.70
CA CYS A 434 -4.17 19.81 -5.96
C CYS A 434 -4.90 20.49 -7.11
N ALA A 435 -4.16 21.04 -8.05
CA ALA A 435 -4.69 21.68 -9.26
C ALA A 435 -3.65 21.58 -10.38
N PHE A 436 -4.09 21.73 -11.63
CA PHE A 436 -3.16 21.99 -12.73
C PHE A 436 -2.85 23.48 -12.86
N ALA A 437 -1.64 23.80 -13.23
CA ALA A 437 -1.21 25.19 -13.41
C ALA A 437 -1.77 25.77 -14.71
N GLY A 438 -2.93 26.39 -14.64
CA GLY A 438 -3.62 26.93 -15.81
C GLY A 438 -3.85 25.87 -16.90
N ASP A 439 -3.48 26.19 -18.13
CA ASP A 439 -3.61 25.27 -19.27
C ASP A 439 -2.49 24.23 -19.38
N LEU A 440 -1.46 24.34 -18.55
CA LEU A 440 -0.31 23.45 -18.60
C LEU A 440 -0.61 22.09 -17.96
N ASN A 441 0.00 21.04 -18.52
CA ASN A 441 -0.04 19.70 -17.91
C ASN A 441 1.03 19.60 -16.81
N ARG A 442 0.94 20.46 -15.81
CA ARG A 442 1.84 20.49 -14.65
C ARG A 442 1.00 20.53 -13.38
N LEU A 443 1.10 19.46 -12.61
CA LEU A 443 0.37 19.33 -11.35
C LEU A 443 1.02 20.21 -10.29
N VAL A 444 0.19 20.87 -9.51
CA VAL A 444 0.55 21.61 -8.30
C VAL A 444 -0.21 21.03 -7.14
N PHE A 445 0.44 20.78 -6.03
CA PHE A 445 -0.23 20.31 -4.83
C PHE A 445 0.38 20.91 -3.57
N CYS A 446 -0.45 21.03 -2.53
CA CYS A 446 -0.07 21.59 -1.24
C CYS A 446 0.05 20.52 -0.18
N THR A 447 1.05 20.69 0.69
CA THR A 447 1.15 19.95 1.95
C THR A 447 0.95 20.88 3.14
N THR A 448 0.29 20.40 4.18
CA THR A 448 0.06 21.19 5.41
C THR A 448 1.32 21.38 6.22
N ALA A 449 1.27 22.40 7.10
CA ALA A 449 2.10 22.43 8.29
C ALA A 449 1.73 21.27 9.25
N ASN A 450 2.70 20.78 9.97
CA ASN A 450 2.50 19.76 10.99
C ASN A 450 3.10 20.18 12.33
N ASN A 451 2.35 19.97 13.41
CA ASN A 451 2.87 20.15 14.75
C ASN A 451 3.96 19.10 15.02
N ALA A 452 5.21 19.56 15.08
CA ALA A 452 6.36 18.73 15.37
C ALA A 452 6.61 18.55 16.88
N GLY A 453 5.95 19.34 17.75
CA GLY A 453 6.01 19.13 19.18
C GLY A 453 5.74 20.38 20.02
N THR A 454 5.44 20.13 21.30
CA THR A 454 5.29 21.20 22.30
C THR A 454 6.67 21.57 22.85
N ILE A 455 6.96 22.87 22.90
CA ILE A 455 8.24 23.40 23.36
C ILE A 455 8.20 23.50 24.90
N THR A 456 9.20 22.94 25.56
CA THR A 456 9.29 22.88 27.04
C THR A 456 10.46 23.71 27.59
N ASN A 457 11.45 24.04 26.73
CA ASN A 457 12.60 24.87 27.14
C ASN A 457 13.09 25.73 25.98
N LYS A 458 13.64 26.89 26.31
CA LYS A 458 14.23 27.85 25.39
C LYS A 458 15.54 28.37 25.91
N ALA A 459 16.48 28.63 25.02
CA ALA A 459 17.74 29.32 25.28
C ALA A 459 18.21 30.10 24.05
N LEU A 460 18.94 31.17 24.22
CA LEU A 460 19.58 31.90 23.13
C LEU A 460 20.98 32.30 23.54
N THR A 461 21.97 31.87 22.79
CA THR A 461 23.38 32.19 23.06
C THR A 461 24.09 32.48 21.75
N SER A 462 24.79 33.61 21.68
CA SER A 462 25.59 34.01 20.51
C SER A 462 24.80 33.92 19.19
N ASN A 463 23.59 34.46 19.19
CA ASN A 463 22.67 34.46 18.04
C ASN A 463 22.22 33.08 17.57
N VAL A 464 22.32 32.07 18.42
CA VAL A 464 21.75 30.73 18.18
C VAL A 464 20.66 30.48 19.20
N ALA A 465 19.43 30.32 18.74
CA ALA A 465 18.31 29.88 19.55
C ALA A 465 18.34 28.35 19.65
N THR A 466 18.11 27.84 20.85
CA THR A 466 18.00 26.41 21.16
C THR A 466 16.64 26.18 21.81
N LEU A 467 15.85 25.31 21.22
CA LEU A 467 14.53 24.92 21.74
C LEU A 467 14.50 23.43 22.02
N THR A 468 13.80 23.05 23.08
CA THR A 468 13.60 21.64 23.47
C THR A 468 12.12 21.32 23.47
N THR A 469 11.74 20.20 22.88
CA THR A 469 10.36 19.69 22.82
C THR A 469 10.11 18.64 23.89
N SER A 470 8.83 18.42 24.22
CA SER A 470 8.39 17.42 25.21
C SER A 470 8.56 15.98 24.74
N ALA A 471 8.61 15.77 23.42
CA ALA A 471 8.75 14.46 22.77
C ALA A 471 9.64 14.60 21.53
N VAL A 472 9.97 13.48 20.90
CA VAL A 472 10.73 13.44 19.64
C VAL A 472 10.01 14.27 18.58
N HIS A 473 10.71 15.26 18.01
CA HIS A 473 10.12 16.25 17.09
C HIS A 473 10.22 15.84 15.60
N GLY A 474 11.05 14.89 15.23
CA GLY A 474 11.20 14.44 13.85
C GLY A 474 11.72 15.50 12.84
N LEU A 475 12.31 16.60 13.34
CA LEU A 475 12.87 17.65 12.50
C LEU A 475 14.27 17.27 12.01
N ALA A 476 14.65 17.77 10.83
CA ALA A 476 15.96 17.61 10.22
C ALA A 476 16.63 18.98 9.98
N VAL A 477 17.95 18.97 9.79
CA VAL A 477 18.68 20.17 9.38
C VAL A 477 18.21 20.64 8.00
N GLY A 478 17.88 21.93 7.89
CA GLY A 478 17.34 22.53 6.68
C GLY A 478 15.80 22.57 6.64
N ASP A 479 15.11 21.90 7.58
CA ASP A 479 13.65 22.03 7.67
C ASP A 479 13.27 23.49 8.03
N GLU A 480 12.21 23.98 7.43
CA GLU A 480 11.58 25.22 7.81
C GLU A 480 10.52 24.96 8.89
N VAL A 481 10.57 25.75 9.94
CA VAL A 481 9.65 25.61 11.07
C VAL A 481 9.05 26.95 11.46
N TRP A 482 7.83 26.88 11.98
CA TRP A 482 7.15 27.97 12.65
C TRP A 482 7.13 27.70 14.16
N VAL A 483 7.70 28.64 14.92
CA VAL A 483 7.72 28.61 16.39
C VAL A 483 6.72 29.62 16.91
N GLU A 484 5.87 29.20 17.81
CA GLU A 484 4.80 30.04 18.38
C GLU A 484 4.58 29.75 19.86
N GLY A 485 3.89 30.68 20.53
CA GLY A 485 3.51 30.53 21.93
C GLY A 485 4.66 30.56 22.94
N VAL A 486 5.91 30.76 22.50
CA VAL A 486 7.08 30.84 23.37
C VAL A 486 7.22 32.24 23.95
N ASP A 487 7.60 33.19 23.15
CA ASP A 487 7.59 34.65 23.37
C ASP A 487 8.05 35.40 22.09
N ALA A 488 7.97 36.72 22.11
CA ALA A 488 8.32 37.56 20.96
C ALA A 488 9.76 37.41 20.47
N THR A 489 10.70 36.90 21.29
CA THR A 489 12.08 36.67 20.89
C THR A 489 12.23 35.44 20.04
N PHE A 490 11.49 34.36 20.38
CA PHE A 490 11.63 33.03 19.76
C PHE A 490 10.55 32.71 18.72
N ASN A 491 9.41 33.40 18.79
CA ASN A 491 8.34 33.18 17.81
C ASN A 491 8.74 33.61 16.40
N GLY A 492 8.29 32.90 15.39
CA GLY A 492 8.52 33.22 14.00
C GLY A 492 8.94 32.04 13.15
N LYS A 493 9.18 32.26 11.87
CA LYS A 493 9.67 31.26 10.92
C LYS A 493 11.20 31.21 10.93
N TYR A 494 11.72 30.00 10.95
CA TYR A 494 13.15 29.73 10.99
C TYR A 494 13.51 28.46 10.21
N THR A 495 14.74 28.43 9.72
CA THR A 495 15.35 27.24 9.15
C THR A 495 16.19 26.55 10.23
N ILE A 496 16.00 25.23 10.41
CA ILE A 496 16.77 24.45 11.38
C ILE A 496 18.23 24.41 10.99
N ALA A 497 19.09 24.90 11.89
CA ALA A 497 20.52 24.91 11.69
C ALA A 497 21.19 23.62 12.16
N THR A 498 20.80 23.10 13.32
CA THR A 498 21.28 21.81 13.84
C THR A 498 20.19 21.10 14.63
N VAL A 499 20.33 19.77 14.73
CA VAL A 499 19.49 18.90 15.57
C VAL A 499 20.42 18.15 16.53
N PRO A 500 20.76 18.76 17.68
CA PRO A 500 21.69 18.15 18.64
C PRO A 500 21.17 16.86 19.26
N THR A 501 19.86 16.77 19.47
CA THR A 501 19.19 15.54 19.96
C THR A 501 17.83 15.40 19.26
N THR A 502 17.19 14.24 19.41
CA THR A 502 15.85 14.01 18.86
C THR A 502 14.76 14.92 19.44
N THR A 503 15.04 15.59 20.57
CA THR A 503 14.13 16.53 21.23
C THR A 503 14.65 17.95 21.27
N THR A 504 15.80 18.26 20.65
CA THR A 504 16.40 19.59 20.70
C THR A 504 16.85 20.02 19.32
N PHE A 505 16.48 21.20 18.91
CA PHE A 505 16.87 21.81 17.63
C PHE A 505 17.35 23.24 17.82
N THR A 506 18.10 23.74 16.84
CA THR A 506 18.62 25.11 16.86
C THR A 506 18.34 25.83 15.54
N TYR A 507 18.24 27.16 15.63
CA TYR A 507 18.15 28.03 14.47
C TYR A 507 18.85 29.37 14.74
N ALA A 508 19.18 30.09 13.68
CA ALA A 508 19.81 31.41 13.80
C ALA A 508 18.78 32.46 14.24
N LYS A 509 19.10 33.24 15.28
CA LYS A 509 18.25 34.30 15.77
C LYS A 509 19.11 35.44 16.38
N THR A 510 19.13 36.59 15.75
CA THR A 510 19.83 37.77 16.30
C THR A 510 18.99 38.43 17.37
N ALA A 511 19.36 38.23 18.61
CA ALA A 511 18.76 38.85 19.78
C ALA A 511 19.69 38.79 20.99
N SER A 512 19.36 39.47 22.09
CA SER A 512 20.09 39.36 23.35
C SER A 512 20.06 37.92 23.91
N ASN A 513 21.16 37.50 24.51
CA ASN A 513 21.25 36.17 25.10
C ASN A 513 20.13 35.92 26.12
N VAL A 514 19.53 34.72 26.05
CA VAL A 514 18.51 34.26 26.99
C VAL A 514 19.04 32.96 27.63
N ALA A 515 19.16 32.97 28.96
CA ALA A 515 19.56 31.76 29.69
C ALA A 515 18.52 30.66 29.51
N SER A 516 18.98 29.40 29.60
CA SER A 516 18.08 28.25 29.51
C SER A 516 16.91 28.37 30.51
N THR A 517 15.70 28.44 30.00
CA THR A 517 14.49 28.74 30.79
C THR A 517 13.36 27.85 30.34
N ALA A 518 12.64 27.28 31.29
CA ALA A 518 11.47 26.47 31.01
C ALA A 518 10.35 27.29 30.35
N VAL A 519 9.66 26.70 29.43
CA VAL A 519 8.45 27.23 28.79
C VAL A 519 7.25 26.46 29.35
N SER A 520 6.39 27.16 30.04
CA SER A 520 5.23 26.57 30.74
C SER A 520 3.92 26.65 29.95
N SER A 521 3.95 27.31 28.78
CA SER A 521 2.75 27.46 27.94
C SER A 521 2.47 26.17 27.16
N SER A 522 1.26 25.60 27.33
CA SER A 522 0.79 24.48 26.51
C SER A 522 0.57 24.87 25.03
N LEU A 523 0.58 26.16 24.72
CA LEU A 523 0.48 26.70 23.36
C LEU A 523 1.85 27.00 22.73
N ALA A 524 2.96 26.71 23.42
CA ALA A 524 4.29 26.84 22.85
C ALA A 524 4.57 25.62 21.93
N LEU A 525 4.46 25.85 20.64
CA LEU A 525 4.51 24.79 19.64
C LEU A 525 5.61 25.08 18.62
N VAL A 526 6.17 24.01 18.06
CA VAL A 526 6.92 24.06 16.82
C VAL A 526 6.13 23.30 15.75
N ASN A 527 5.87 23.98 14.64
CA ASN A 527 5.19 23.41 13.48
C ASN A 527 6.16 23.37 12.31
N LYS A 528 6.17 22.28 11.58
CA LYS A 528 6.89 22.21 10.31
C LYS A 528 6.04 22.91 9.24
N VAL A 529 6.65 23.78 8.47
CA VAL A 529 5.93 24.61 7.47
C VAL A 529 5.50 23.73 6.31
N GLY A 530 4.27 23.91 5.84
CA GLY A 530 3.75 23.28 4.63
C GLY A 530 4.46 23.80 3.37
N SER A 531 4.22 23.17 2.24
CA SER A 531 4.84 23.56 0.97
C SER A 531 3.88 23.48 -0.19
N ILE A 532 4.10 24.32 -1.19
CA ILE A 532 3.51 24.19 -2.52
C ILE A 532 4.54 23.49 -3.39
N ASN A 533 4.12 22.41 -4.01
CA ASN A 533 4.97 21.60 -4.89
C ASN A 533 4.46 21.70 -6.31
N ILE A 534 5.32 22.16 -7.21
CA ILE A 534 5.01 22.31 -8.63
C ILE A 534 5.77 21.25 -9.41
N GLU A 535 5.05 20.49 -10.23
CA GLU A 535 5.66 19.50 -11.12
C GLU A 535 6.64 20.15 -12.10
N SER A 536 7.84 19.58 -12.21
CA SER A 536 8.87 20.07 -13.15
C SER A 536 8.46 19.83 -14.59
N GLU A 537 8.88 20.71 -15.49
CA GLU A 537 8.64 20.54 -16.91
C GLU A 537 9.39 19.36 -17.51
N SER A 538 10.64 19.14 -17.10
CA SER A 538 11.54 18.17 -17.70
C SER A 538 12.22 17.21 -16.72
N THR A 539 12.56 17.69 -15.53
CA THR A 539 13.33 16.90 -14.56
C THR A 539 12.51 15.76 -14.00
N LEU A 540 13.06 14.54 -14.03
CA LEU A 540 12.45 13.37 -13.42
C LEU A 540 12.73 13.30 -11.91
N ARG A 541 11.92 12.56 -11.17
CA ARG A 541 12.17 12.27 -9.76
C ARG A 541 13.52 11.56 -9.58
N PRO A 542 14.23 11.79 -8.47
CA PRO A 542 15.50 11.09 -8.21
C PRO A 542 15.33 9.58 -8.19
N THR A 543 14.28 9.10 -7.54
CA THR A 543 13.96 7.68 -7.37
C THR A 543 12.47 7.43 -7.48
N GLY A 544 12.11 6.21 -7.79
CA GLY A 544 10.77 5.71 -7.76
C GLY A 544 10.77 4.20 -7.56
N TYR A 545 9.65 3.59 -7.26
CA TYR A 545 9.55 2.13 -7.17
C TYR A 545 8.19 1.59 -7.61
N LEU A 546 8.19 0.31 -7.92
CA LEU A 546 7.00 -0.50 -8.19
C LEU A 546 7.18 -1.85 -7.50
N THR A 547 6.17 -2.28 -6.73
CA THR A 547 6.16 -3.56 -6.02
C THR A 547 5.05 -4.45 -6.55
N THR A 548 5.38 -5.66 -6.97
CA THR A 548 4.40 -6.65 -7.45
C THR A 548 3.55 -7.19 -6.31
N GLY A 549 2.43 -7.84 -6.62
CA GLY A 549 1.78 -8.72 -5.68
C GLY A 549 2.65 -9.93 -5.33
N PHE A 550 2.33 -10.62 -4.24
CA PHE A 550 2.99 -11.87 -3.91
C PHE A 550 2.63 -12.97 -4.89
N ILE A 551 3.65 -13.66 -5.39
CA ILE A 551 3.55 -14.75 -6.35
C ILE A 551 3.61 -16.07 -5.58
N ARG A 552 2.56 -16.86 -5.62
CA ARG A 552 2.44 -18.15 -4.92
C ARG A 552 2.18 -19.34 -5.83
N TYR A 553 1.84 -19.11 -7.10
CA TYR A 553 1.50 -20.13 -8.10
C TYR A 553 0.33 -21.04 -7.69
N GLY A 554 -0.66 -20.49 -6.99
CA GLY A 554 -1.84 -21.23 -6.57
C GLY A 554 -1.59 -22.30 -5.49
N THR A 555 -0.40 -22.36 -4.89
CA THR A 555 -0.04 -23.36 -3.87
C THR A 555 0.75 -22.76 -2.72
N LEU A 556 0.60 -23.35 -1.52
CA LEU A 556 1.36 -22.98 -0.32
C LEU A 556 2.67 -23.78 -0.17
N GLU A 557 2.95 -24.71 -1.09
CA GLU A 557 4.20 -25.47 -1.07
C GLU A 557 5.42 -24.54 -1.16
N PRO A 558 6.49 -24.79 -0.38
CA PRO A 558 7.72 -24.02 -0.45
C PRO A 558 8.39 -24.11 -1.82
N LYS A 559 8.88 -22.98 -2.31
CA LYS A 559 9.52 -22.85 -3.64
C LYS A 559 10.86 -22.14 -3.54
N ASN A 560 11.77 -22.46 -4.44
CA ASN A 560 13.01 -21.76 -4.63
C ASN A 560 12.86 -20.76 -5.77
N PHE A 561 12.73 -19.48 -5.45
CA PHE A 561 12.68 -18.38 -6.40
C PHE A 561 14.11 -17.95 -6.73
N LYS A 562 14.69 -18.52 -7.78
CA LYS A 562 16.12 -18.44 -8.03
C LYS A 562 16.50 -17.65 -9.29
N ARG A 563 15.56 -17.34 -10.15
CA ARG A 563 15.86 -16.62 -11.40
C ARG A 563 14.89 -15.46 -11.61
N LEU A 564 15.47 -14.32 -11.94
CA LEU A 564 14.75 -13.09 -12.25
C LEU A 564 15.39 -12.40 -13.45
N LEU A 565 14.54 -11.86 -14.32
CA LEU A 565 14.95 -11.06 -15.47
C LEU A 565 14.07 -9.82 -15.52
N GLY A 566 14.67 -8.64 -15.48
CA GLY A 566 14.03 -7.39 -15.87
C GLY A 566 14.29 -7.07 -17.32
N ARG A 567 13.31 -6.57 -18.04
CA ARG A 567 13.41 -6.10 -19.42
C ARG A 567 13.13 -4.62 -19.51
N GLY A 568 13.92 -3.90 -20.28
CA GLY A 568 13.75 -2.46 -20.44
C GLY A 568 14.87 -1.82 -21.24
N ASP A 569 14.86 -0.50 -21.23
CA ASP A 569 15.95 0.33 -21.70
C ASP A 569 16.57 1.04 -20.49
N PHE A 570 17.82 0.74 -20.22
CA PHE A 570 18.59 1.26 -19.08
C PHE A 570 19.80 2.07 -19.56
N SER A 571 19.72 2.62 -20.77
CA SER A 571 20.75 3.49 -21.34
C SER A 571 20.97 4.75 -20.52
N TYR A 572 19.95 5.13 -19.74
CA TYR A 572 20.00 6.25 -18.80
C TYR A 572 19.41 5.82 -17.45
N GLY A 573 20.13 6.16 -16.38
CA GLY A 573 19.71 5.84 -15.03
C GLY A 573 19.91 4.36 -14.67
N SER A 574 19.15 3.87 -13.70
CA SER A 574 19.28 2.52 -13.16
C SER A 574 17.95 1.89 -12.79
N LEU A 575 17.92 0.56 -12.76
CA LEU A 575 16.82 -0.23 -12.22
C LEU A 575 17.38 -1.31 -11.29
N ALA A 576 17.15 -1.17 -9.97
CA ALA A 576 17.44 -2.23 -9.03
C ALA A 576 16.27 -3.21 -8.96
N LEU A 577 16.58 -4.48 -8.83
CA LEU A 577 15.65 -5.58 -8.70
C LEU A 577 15.85 -6.22 -7.34
N ASP A 578 14.82 -6.13 -6.50
CA ASP A 578 14.80 -6.71 -5.17
C ASP A 578 13.75 -7.81 -5.09
N ILE A 579 13.99 -8.79 -4.23
CA ILE A 579 13.01 -9.80 -3.84
C ILE A 579 12.56 -9.57 -2.41
N ILE A 580 11.27 -9.69 -2.17
CA ILE A 580 10.65 -9.55 -0.86
C ILE A 580 10.16 -10.92 -0.42
N ASP A 581 10.63 -11.42 0.70
CA ASP A 581 10.23 -12.70 1.25
C ASP A 581 8.88 -12.65 2.00
N ARG A 582 8.41 -13.78 2.48
CA ARG A 582 7.15 -13.89 3.25
C ARG A 582 7.14 -13.06 4.55
N ASN A 583 8.30 -12.68 5.06
CA ASN A 583 8.46 -11.88 6.28
C ASN A 583 8.57 -10.38 5.97
N ASN A 584 8.40 -9.98 4.70
CA ASN A 584 8.64 -8.64 4.17
C ASN A 584 10.09 -8.16 4.28
N THR A 585 11.06 -9.09 4.27
CA THR A 585 12.48 -8.74 4.18
C THR A 585 12.84 -8.54 2.71
N GLU A 586 13.46 -7.41 2.40
CA GLU A 586 13.93 -7.06 1.07
C GLU A 586 15.38 -7.50 0.89
N TYR A 587 15.68 -8.12 -0.25
CA TYR A 587 17.03 -8.54 -0.65
C TYR A 587 17.31 -8.00 -2.04
N GLU A 588 18.36 -7.19 -2.19
CA GLU A 588 18.82 -6.73 -3.49
C GLU A 588 19.40 -7.91 -4.28
N ILE A 589 18.99 -8.03 -5.53
CA ILE A 589 19.46 -9.08 -6.45
C ILE A 589 20.48 -8.52 -7.42
N ILE A 590 20.12 -7.45 -8.12
CA ILE A 590 20.97 -6.80 -9.14
C ILE A 590 20.46 -5.39 -9.42
N THR A 591 21.38 -4.51 -9.82
CA THR A 591 21.04 -3.21 -10.38
C THR A 591 21.48 -3.13 -11.83
N TYR A 592 20.53 -3.01 -12.76
CA TYR A 592 20.78 -2.73 -14.17
C TYR A 592 21.08 -1.24 -14.36
N SER A 593 22.03 -0.96 -15.24
CA SER A 593 22.50 0.40 -15.55
C SER A 593 23.11 0.42 -16.96
N PRO A 594 23.54 1.57 -17.49
CA PRO A 594 24.23 1.63 -18.78
C PRO A 594 25.46 0.71 -18.88
N THR A 595 26.05 0.35 -17.74
CA THR A 595 27.24 -0.52 -17.66
C THR A 595 26.91 -1.96 -17.28
N VAL A 596 25.71 -2.22 -16.77
CA VAL A 596 25.25 -3.56 -16.36
C VAL A 596 24.01 -3.92 -17.19
N PRO A 597 24.16 -4.77 -18.22
CA PRO A 597 23.07 -5.08 -19.14
C PRO A 597 21.98 -5.93 -18.48
N ALA A 598 20.78 -5.85 -19.05
CA ALA A 598 19.62 -6.62 -18.61
C ALA A 598 19.75 -8.11 -18.98
N VAL A 599 20.33 -8.90 -18.10
CA VAL A 599 20.47 -10.35 -18.21
C VAL A 599 19.63 -11.07 -17.16
N GLU A 600 19.29 -12.33 -17.42
CA GLU A 600 18.66 -13.17 -16.41
C GLU A 600 19.68 -13.48 -15.30
N VAL A 601 19.31 -13.19 -14.08
CA VAL A 601 20.17 -13.42 -12.93
C VAL A 601 19.69 -14.59 -12.10
N THR A 602 20.65 -15.30 -11.49
CA THR A 602 20.39 -16.32 -10.47
C THR A 602 20.71 -15.72 -9.12
N THR A 603 19.76 -15.79 -8.19
CA THR A 603 19.96 -15.30 -6.83
C THR A 603 20.10 -16.43 -5.82
N SER A 604 20.90 -16.21 -4.78
CA SER A 604 20.95 -17.06 -3.60
C SER A 604 19.88 -16.67 -2.56
N GLN A 605 19.31 -15.48 -2.69
CA GLN A 605 18.31 -14.95 -1.77
C GLN A 605 16.87 -15.19 -2.27
N PRO A 606 15.90 -15.41 -1.36
CA PRO A 606 16.12 -15.78 0.04
C PRO A 606 16.79 -17.16 0.15
N GLU A 607 17.62 -17.36 1.18
CA GLU A 607 18.37 -18.61 1.36
C GLU A 607 17.47 -19.82 1.55
N THR A 608 16.36 -19.62 2.25
CA THR A 608 15.36 -20.65 2.50
C THR A 608 14.26 -20.61 1.45
N ALA A 609 13.68 -21.76 1.17
CA ALA A 609 12.50 -21.86 0.31
C ALA A 609 11.32 -21.07 0.89
N GLN A 610 10.58 -20.38 0.03
CA GLN A 610 9.47 -19.52 0.37
C GLN A 610 8.16 -20.04 -0.20
N GLU A 611 7.06 -19.86 0.53
CA GLU A 611 5.72 -20.15 0.02
C GLU A 611 5.33 -19.17 -1.09
N TYR A 612 5.72 -17.91 -0.92
CA TYR A 612 5.50 -16.81 -1.87
C TYR A 612 6.56 -15.73 -1.72
N VAL A 613 6.76 -14.96 -2.76
CA VAL A 613 7.62 -13.78 -2.80
C VAL A 613 6.96 -12.67 -3.61
N ALA A 614 7.37 -11.43 -3.37
CA ALA A 614 7.10 -10.32 -4.27
C ALA A 614 8.42 -9.75 -4.81
N TYR A 615 8.34 -8.94 -5.86
CA TYR A 615 9.49 -8.24 -6.43
C TYR A 615 9.27 -6.75 -6.36
N LYS A 616 10.33 -6.04 -6.01
CA LYS A 616 10.36 -4.58 -6.01
C LYS A 616 11.37 -4.11 -7.05
N PHE A 617 10.94 -3.20 -7.87
CA PHE A 617 11.72 -2.56 -8.91
C PHE A 617 11.96 -1.12 -8.51
N ILE A 618 13.21 -0.76 -8.25
CA ILE A 618 13.59 0.58 -7.79
C ILE A 618 14.27 1.31 -8.96
N PHE A 619 13.66 2.41 -9.35
CA PHE A 619 14.09 3.25 -10.46
C PHE A 619 14.98 4.37 -9.95
N GLY A 620 16.12 4.59 -10.59
CA GLY A 620 16.96 5.75 -10.40
C GLY A 620 17.11 6.52 -11.71
N ARG A 621 16.82 7.82 -11.72
CA ARG A 621 17.05 8.65 -12.91
C ARG A 621 18.55 8.77 -13.22
N ASP A 622 18.88 9.25 -14.41
CA ASP A 622 20.26 9.60 -14.75
C ASP A 622 20.76 10.74 -13.86
N ALA A 623 21.98 10.58 -13.36
CA ALA A 623 22.57 11.56 -12.44
C ALA A 623 23.02 12.84 -13.14
N THR A 624 23.37 12.75 -14.43
CA THR A 624 23.88 13.86 -15.24
C THR A 624 22.76 14.52 -16.04
N THR A 625 21.97 13.71 -16.74
CA THR A 625 20.86 14.17 -17.56
C THR A 625 19.55 13.90 -16.82
N THR A 626 19.22 14.77 -15.88
CA THR A 626 18.10 14.59 -14.94
C THR A 626 16.71 14.50 -15.59
N SER A 627 16.62 14.75 -16.90
CA SER A 627 15.39 14.56 -17.69
C SER A 627 15.24 13.16 -18.27
N LEU A 628 16.24 12.31 -18.10
CA LEU A 628 16.25 10.94 -18.63
C LEU A 628 16.33 9.92 -17.49
N GLY A 629 15.74 8.76 -17.71
CA GLY A 629 15.69 7.68 -16.75
C GLY A 629 15.38 6.33 -17.42
N PRO A 630 15.38 5.24 -16.66
CA PRO A 630 15.14 3.91 -17.19
C PRO A 630 13.69 3.76 -17.65
N THR A 631 13.50 2.95 -18.70
CA THR A 631 12.20 2.47 -19.14
C THR A 631 12.10 0.98 -18.87
N PHE A 632 11.23 0.58 -17.97
CA PHE A 632 11.01 -0.82 -17.62
C PHE A 632 9.88 -1.41 -18.45
N LYS A 633 10.12 -2.53 -19.13
CA LYS A 633 9.16 -3.18 -20.04
C LYS A 633 8.58 -4.48 -19.48
N GLY A 634 8.93 -4.83 -18.26
CA GLY A 634 8.39 -5.99 -17.58
C GLY A 634 9.46 -6.91 -17.02
N TYR A 635 9.00 -7.96 -16.34
CA TYR A 635 9.88 -8.96 -15.73
C TYR A 635 9.43 -10.38 -16.05
N GLN A 636 10.36 -11.31 -15.84
CA GLN A 636 10.10 -12.74 -15.81
C GLN A 636 10.79 -13.34 -14.59
N ALA A 637 9.99 -13.98 -13.72
CA ALA A 637 10.47 -14.68 -12.54
C ALA A 637 10.29 -16.18 -12.71
N LYS A 638 11.26 -16.96 -12.24
CA LYS A 638 11.23 -18.41 -12.32
C LYS A 638 11.47 -19.03 -10.95
N ALA A 639 10.66 -20.02 -10.62
CA ALA A 639 10.74 -20.78 -9.38
C ALA A 639 10.74 -22.28 -9.64
N THR A 640 11.33 -23.02 -8.72
CA THR A 640 11.23 -24.49 -8.65
C THR A 640 10.70 -24.90 -7.29
N ILE A 641 10.06 -26.05 -7.22
CA ILE A 641 9.58 -26.60 -5.96
C ILE A 641 10.75 -27.01 -5.09
N ALA A 642 10.66 -26.70 -3.80
CA ALA A 642 11.63 -27.05 -2.79
C ALA A 642 11.28 -28.30 -1.99
N THR A 643 10.14 -28.91 -2.24
CA THR A 643 9.73 -30.13 -1.54
C THR A 643 10.76 -31.23 -1.73
N PRO A 644 11.16 -31.95 -0.67
CA PRO A 644 12.05 -33.09 -0.78
C PRO A 644 11.52 -34.08 -1.80
N ARG A 645 12.40 -34.55 -2.68
CA ARG A 645 12.01 -35.57 -3.65
C ARG A 645 11.61 -36.82 -2.92
N GLN A 646 10.42 -37.32 -3.18
CA GLN A 646 9.97 -38.61 -2.67
C GLN A 646 10.80 -39.74 -3.28
N GLN A 647 11.15 -40.69 -2.47
CA GLN A 647 11.85 -41.87 -2.92
C GLN A 647 10.93 -43.07 -2.83
N ILE A 648 10.90 -43.84 -3.90
CA ILE A 648 10.26 -45.15 -3.91
C ILE A 648 11.37 -46.18 -3.76
N MET A 649 11.25 -47.02 -2.78
CA MET A 649 12.17 -48.12 -2.52
C MET A 649 11.41 -49.43 -2.56
N GLN A 650 11.97 -50.42 -3.25
CA GLN A 650 11.46 -51.77 -3.31
C GLN A 650 12.56 -52.72 -2.89
N PHE A 651 12.27 -53.56 -1.90
CA PHE A 651 13.24 -54.49 -1.39
C PHE A 651 12.59 -55.82 -0.99
N PRO A 652 13.27 -56.94 -1.25
CA PRO A 652 12.87 -58.24 -0.79
C PRO A 652 13.37 -58.50 0.62
N LEU A 653 12.52 -59.05 1.49
CA LEU A 653 12.82 -59.35 2.88
C LEU A 653 12.58 -60.84 3.15
N TYR A 654 13.47 -61.45 3.93
CA TYR A 654 13.19 -62.79 4.48
C TYR A 654 12.15 -62.69 5.58
N CYS A 655 11.13 -63.51 5.47
CA CYS A 655 10.07 -63.61 6.46
C CYS A 655 9.77 -65.08 6.74
N PHE A 656 10.32 -65.62 7.83
CA PHE A 656 10.16 -67.00 8.27
C PHE A 656 9.68 -67.05 9.71
N ASP A 657 9.10 -68.20 10.09
CA ASP A 657 8.62 -68.39 11.46
C ASP A 657 9.76 -68.32 12.47
N VAL A 658 10.90 -68.94 12.15
CA VAL A 658 12.10 -68.92 12.98
C VAL A 658 13.27 -68.40 12.19
N GLU A 659 13.97 -67.42 12.78
CA GLU A 659 15.15 -66.76 12.21
C GLU A 659 16.29 -66.68 13.25
N THR A 660 17.51 -66.78 12.79
CA THR A 660 18.69 -66.54 13.66
C THR A 660 19.21 -65.13 13.39
N ASP A 661 19.26 -64.31 14.40
CA ASP A 661 19.72 -62.94 14.30
C ASP A 661 21.28 -62.86 14.14
N ARG A 662 21.80 -61.66 13.90
CA ARG A 662 23.25 -61.43 13.73
C ARG A 662 24.08 -61.81 14.95
N TYR A 663 23.47 -61.94 16.12
CA TYR A 663 24.14 -62.35 17.34
C TYR A 663 23.99 -63.86 17.65
N ASN A 664 23.55 -64.64 16.64
CA ASN A 664 23.30 -66.06 16.76
C ASN A 664 22.22 -66.44 17.76
N VAL A 665 21.27 -65.55 18.01
CA VAL A 665 20.11 -65.85 18.84
C VAL A 665 18.96 -66.31 17.94
N GLN A 666 18.44 -67.48 18.18
CA GLN A 666 17.29 -67.99 17.47
C GLN A 666 16.00 -67.32 17.99
N VAL A 667 15.28 -66.66 17.12
CA VAL A 667 14.07 -65.88 17.42
C VAL A 667 12.92 -66.36 16.56
N GLY A 668 11.80 -66.68 17.17
CA GLY A 668 10.61 -67.05 16.41
C GLY A 668 9.70 -68.04 17.11
N TYR A 669 8.57 -68.29 16.47
CA TYR A 669 7.54 -69.23 16.84
C TYR A 669 6.70 -69.58 15.62
N GLU A 670 5.97 -70.70 15.68
CA GLU A 670 5.07 -71.13 14.60
C GLU A 670 3.97 -70.05 14.36
N GLY A 671 3.83 -69.59 13.11
CA GLY A 671 2.90 -68.53 12.73
C GLY A 671 3.44 -67.12 12.81
N ARG A 672 4.70 -66.91 13.24
CA ARG A 672 5.34 -65.56 13.31
C ARG A 672 5.42 -64.91 11.95
N ALA A 673 5.77 -65.65 10.90
CA ALA A 673 5.83 -65.12 9.54
C ALA A 673 4.48 -64.57 9.09
N PHE A 674 3.43 -65.33 9.32
CA PHE A 674 2.07 -64.93 8.98
C PHE A 674 1.65 -63.65 9.75
N ALA A 675 1.93 -63.60 11.05
CA ALA A 675 1.62 -62.42 11.87
C ALA A 675 2.35 -61.14 11.39
N ARG A 676 3.60 -61.24 10.94
CA ARG A 676 4.38 -60.15 10.40
C ARG A 676 3.86 -59.68 9.04
N ILE A 677 3.51 -60.61 8.16
CA ILE A 677 2.88 -60.27 6.86
C ILE A 677 1.56 -59.54 7.10
N GLN A 678 0.71 -60.09 7.97
CA GLN A 678 -0.57 -59.46 8.31
C GLN A 678 -0.40 -58.07 8.93
N ALA A 679 0.61 -57.87 9.77
CA ALA A 679 0.90 -56.57 10.36
C ALA A 679 1.29 -55.54 9.30
N LEU A 680 2.16 -55.91 8.34
CA LEU A 680 2.54 -55.01 7.24
C LEU A 680 1.35 -54.77 6.27
N GLU A 681 0.55 -55.76 5.95
CA GLU A 681 -0.67 -55.59 5.15
C GLU A 681 -1.69 -54.64 5.83
N ASN A 682 -1.79 -54.70 7.16
CA ASN A 682 -2.65 -53.80 7.91
C ASN A 682 -2.13 -52.35 7.84
N ILE A 683 -0.82 -52.13 7.93
CA ILE A 683 -0.20 -50.82 7.76
C ILE A 683 -0.42 -50.34 6.31
N GLU A 684 -0.24 -51.20 5.31
CA GLU A 684 -0.54 -50.86 3.91
C GLU A 684 -2.00 -50.43 3.74
N LYS A 685 -2.95 -51.18 4.29
CA LYS A 685 -4.38 -50.88 4.19
C LYS A 685 -4.79 -49.61 4.93
N SER A 686 -4.16 -49.30 6.06
CA SER A 686 -4.44 -48.10 6.83
C SER A 686 -3.82 -46.86 6.17
N GLY A 687 -2.75 -47.01 5.41
CA GLY A 687 -1.99 -45.88 4.84
C GLY A 687 -1.22 -45.06 5.88
N ASP A 688 -0.97 -45.65 7.04
CA ASP A 688 -0.29 -44.97 8.13
C ASP A 688 1.16 -44.60 7.77
N VAL A 689 1.61 -43.45 8.24
CA VAL A 689 3.01 -43.07 8.18
C VAL A 689 3.78 -43.80 9.27
N VAL A 690 4.72 -44.63 8.89
CA VAL A 690 5.54 -45.42 9.80
C VAL A 690 7.03 -45.13 9.61
N THR A 691 7.84 -45.53 10.58
CA THR A 691 9.28 -45.34 10.52
C THR A 691 9.96 -46.53 9.85
N LEU A 692 10.77 -46.26 8.84
CA LEU A 692 11.77 -47.14 8.29
C LEU A 692 13.10 -46.92 8.99
N GLN A 693 13.72 -47.99 9.50
CA GLN A 693 15.09 -47.93 10.04
C GLN A 693 15.95 -48.94 9.29
N ASP A 694 16.92 -48.49 8.55
CA ASP A 694 17.93 -49.31 7.87
C ASP A 694 19.19 -49.38 8.72
N PHE A 695 19.43 -50.47 9.38
CA PHE A 695 20.57 -50.67 10.27
C PHE A 695 21.89 -50.96 9.49
N THR A 696 21.80 -51.20 8.21
CA THR A 696 22.97 -51.40 7.34
C THR A 696 23.58 -50.08 6.90
N THR A 697 22.76 -49.05 6.73
CA THR A 697 23.19 -47.68 6.32
C THR A 697 23.11 -46.65 7.43
N GLY A 698 22.38 -46.97 8.51
CA GLY A 698 22.09 -46.01 9.61
C GLY A 698 20.99 -45.00 9.25
N GLU A 699 20.26 -45.19 8.16
CA GLU A 699 19.18 -44.27 7.75
C GLU A 699 17.89 -44.54 8.55
N SER A 700 17.22 -43.46 8.96
CA SER A 700 15.88 -43.49 9.53
C SER A 700 15.00 -42.52 8.78
N ARG A 701 13.80 -42.94 8.33
CA ARG A 701 12.90 -42.16 7.52
C ARG A 701 11.43 -42.46 7.84
N GLN A 702 10.59 -41.45 7.64
CA GLN A 702 9.14 -41.65 7.65
C GLN A 702 8.71 -42.12 6.25
N ILE A 703 7.87 -43.16 6.24
CA ILE A 703 7.44 -43.85 5.02
C ILE A 703 5.97 -44.18 5.06
N VAL A 704 5.40 -44.38 3.88
CA VAL A 704 4.12 -45.06 3.67
C VAL A 704 4.40 -46.37 2.90
N ILE A 705 3.78 -47.45 3.29
CA ILE A 705 3.85 -48.72 2.57
C ILE A 705 2.87 -48.67 1.41
N GLU A 706 3.35 -48.84 0.20
CA GLU A 706 2.51 -48.81 -1.01
C GLU A 706 2.06 -50.16 -1.48
N GLN A 707 2.88 -51.19 -1.25
CA GLN A 707 2.58 -52.54 -1.65
C GLN A 707 3.36 -53.55 -0.80
N VAL A 708 2.69 -54.55 -0.38
CA VAL A 708 3.26 -55.74 0.26
C VAL A 708 2.88 -56.95 -0.59
N SER A 709 3.85 -57.75 -0.99
CA SER A 709 3.59 -59.03 -1.66
C SER A 709 4.45 -60.13 -1.07
N PHE A 710 3.83 -61.32 -0.86
CA PHE A 710 4.50 -62.46 -0.26
C PHE A 710 4.58 -63.62 -1.25
N THR A 711 5.79 -64.15 -1.38
CA THR A 711 6.03 -65.38 -2.16
C THR A 711 6.59 -66.45 -1.26
N ARG A 712 5.84 -67.53 -1.08
CA ARG A 712 6.28 -68.67 -0.29
C ARG A 712 7.57 -69.28 -0.87
N GLY A 713 8.53 -69.60 0.00
CA GLY A 713 9.79 -70.15 -0.39
C GLY A 713 10.35 -71.16 0.61
N THR A 714 11.37 -71.88 0.23
CA THR A 714 12.15 -72.69 1.17
C THR A 714 13.13 -71.80 1.93
N PRO A 715 13.42 -72.14 3.20
CA PRO A 715 14.45 -71.44 3.95
C PRO A 715 15.77 -71.41 3.18
N PRO A 716 16.45 -70.24 3.08
CA PRO A 716 17.62 -70.10 2.23
C PRO A 716 18.81 -70.94 2.69
N ASP A 717 19.04 -71.07 3.97
CA ASP A 717 20.13 -71.84 4.56
C ASP A 717 19.95 -72.01 6.08
N ARG A 718 21.05 -72.30 6.78
CA ARG A 718 21.08 -72.40 8.25
C ARG A 718 20.65 -71.09 8.90
N GLY A 719 19.76 -71.16 9.84
CA GLY A 719 19.26 -70.04 10.60
C GLY A 719 17.82 -69.64 10.27
N PHE A 720 17.20 -70.24 9.26
CA PHE A 720 15.79 -70.04 8.94
C PHE A 720 15.05 -71.40 8.95
N SER A 721 13.85 -71.41 9.50
CA SER A 721 13.01 -72.62 9.49
C SER A 721 11.53 -72.31 9.65
N GLY A 722 10.69 -73.30 9.41
CA GLY A 722 9.24 -73.16 9.52
C GLY A 722 8.58 -72.62 8.24
N PHE A 723 7.37 -72.15 8.38
CA PHE A 723 6.66 -71.46 7.29
C PHE A 723 7.30 -70.13 7.00
N GLY A 724 7.37 -69.75 5.70
CA GLY A 724 7.89 -68.45 5.30
C GLY A 724 8.20 -68.36 3.82
N GLY A 725 8.95 -67.31 3.49
CA GLY A 725 9.31 -66.99 2.13
C GLY A 725 9.96 -65.59 2.01
N ILE A 726 9.78 -65.02 0.84
CA ILE A 726 10.25 -63.66 0.54
C ILE A 726 9.07 -62.71 0.49
N LEU A 727 9.19 -61.65 1.26
CA LEU A 727 8.28 -60.55 1.32
C LEU A 727 8.84 -59.40 0.52
N GLU A 728 8.18 -58.99 -0.53
CA GLU A 728 8.53 -57.81 -1.28
C GLU A 728 7.74 -56.60 -0.77
N VAL A 729 8.45 -55.59 -0.34
CA VAL A 729 7.84 -54.36 0.22
C VAL A 729 8.23 -53.20 -0.66
N THR A 730 7.23 -52.47 -1.15
CA THR A 730 7.38 -51.20 -1.83
C THR A 730 6.94 -50.08 -0.91
N ILE A 731 7.80 -49.15 -0.68
CA ILE A 731 7.55 -48.01 0.21
C ILE A 731 7.82 -46.68 -0.51
N ARG A 732 7.17 -45.64 -0.01
CA ARG A 732 7.42 -44.26 -0.40
C ARG A 732 7.82 -43.43 0.82
N THR A 733 8.85 -42.61 0.69
CA THR A 733 9.20 -41.64 1.74
C THR A 733 8.19 -40.48 1.75
N VAL A 734 7.87 -40.01 2.93
CA VAL A 734 6.97 -38.86 3.16
C VAL A 734 7.75 -37.57 3.31
#